data_d4008d335766385e95c3699e3c9d2018
#
_entry.id   d4008d335766385e95c3699e3c9d2018
#
_cell.length_a   1.000
_cell.length_b   1.000
_cell.length_c   1.000
_cell.angle_alpha   90.00
_cell.angle_beta   90.00
_cell.angle_gamma   90.00
#
_symmetry.space_group_name_H-M   'P 1'
#
loop_
_entity.id
_entity.type
_entity.pdbx_description
1 polymer ?
#
loop_
_entity_poly.entity_id
_entity_poly.type
_entity_poly.pdbx_seq_one_letter_code
_entity_poly.pdbx_strand_id
1 'polypeptide(L)'
;MANSKDNAPKVNRTPQGKKSKNKKRKKKHPVLFTFFLIFFCIFVAGMLTAISVGGSVLSYVDNFVNGSIAIDLDNYKNSQNQTSIMYGYDSEKNLVELARLHGEENRIWVDYDEMPQNLLNAFVCLEDKRFYEHSGVDFIRTIGVIVIPERWGQGGSTITQQLIKNLTNDNEATFNRKFNEIIRALNLEKHYSKKEILEAYLNTVSLGAGCYGVKTAAETYFGKDVKDLTLLECATLAGITQSPYSKNPYADFEKCMERKNDCLYYMHREGKISDKQYNKYIEIDTKVKPKGSVTTELNDSEENSEILSWYEEYVITQVIADLQKEYNYDYQEAQRKVYYGGLKIYAAVDLDVQKTLEAAYRNRTGFPYANKDEYGQLPDSSMTVMDYQGRIVALVGGTGKKTANRAYNRATDPRAKRQPGSSIKPLAVYAPAVDQGLVTPSSLILDKALEKYNNGKDWPQNFNGDHGSEEYLTVEEALVRSLNTIPVRILKESLGTGPSMKYCNERFHLSLGEKDKDLSPLAVGGTNTGVTTLEMAAAFATFGNGGRYFEPYSYYQVTDRNGNVLLDRTKEQPEQAIKDSTAQSMLGMLTKAVTQSNGTGYGSKISRFQTFAKTGTTSENCDKWYCGGTPHYVTAVWYGYNNPSNLRTGSSNPAKTIFYSVMSKVHQNMPVKTFDQTETAVDNFVAMNQEG
;
A
#
# COMPACT_ATOMS: atom_id res chain seq x y z
N MET A 1 67.14 -2.19 69.78
CA MET A 1 67.51 -3.19 70.80
C MET A 1 67.56 -4.52 70.07
N ALA A 2 68.75 -4.90 69.78
CA ALA A 2 69.63 -5.83 70.51
C ALA A 2 69.28 -7.25 70.11
N ASN A 3 70.12 -7.83 69.38
CA ASN A 3 71.23 -8.79 69.70
C ASN A 3 70.67 -10.22 69.81
N SER A 4 71.29 -11.27 69.48
CA SER A 4 72.73 -11.56 69.09
C SER A 4 72.81 -13.07 68.82
N LYS A 5 73.72 -13.47 67.90
CA LYS A 5 74.78 -14.46 68.16
C LYS A 5 74.42 -15.88 68.62
N ASP A 6 75.04 -16.90 68.31
CA ASP A 6 76.33 -17.25 67.79
C ASP A 6 76.46 -18.76 67.53
N ASN A 7 77.41 -19.03 66.67
CA ASN A 7 78.43 -20.05 66.72
C ASN A 7 78.24 -21.51 66.26
N ALA A 8 79.09 -21.76 65.29
CA ALA A 8 79.59 -23.07 64.81
C ALA A 8 80.33 -23.89 65.85
N PRO A 9 80.79 -25.15 65.61
CA PRO A 9 82.04 -25.29 64.84
C PRO A 9 82.16 -26.55 63.94
N LYS A 10 83.21 -26.50 63.14
CA LYS A 10 83.85 -27.42 62.24
C LYS A 10 84.13 -28.82 62.82
N VAL A 11 84.23 -29.84 61.92
CA VAL A 11 85.47 -30.68 61.73
C VAL A 11 85.29 -31.64 60.53
N ASN A 12 86.20 -31.52 59.60
CA ASN A 12 86.99 -32.37 58.66
C ASN A 12 86.75 -33.90 58.49
N ARG A 13 86.77 -34.37 57.28
CA ARG A 13 87.77 -35.12 56.50
C ARG A 13 87.12 -36.12 55.49
N THR A 14 87.39 -35.87 54.28
CA THR A 14 87.62 -36.70 53.05
C THR A 14 87.93 -38.20 53.20
N PRO A 15 88.03 -39.01 52.14
CA PRO A 15 87.58 -38.90 50.71
C PRO A 15 87.04 -40.23 50.11
N GLN A 16 86.75 -40.10 48.80
CA GLN A 16 86.71 -41.17 47.79
C GLN A 16 85.37 -41.84 47.47
N GLY A 17 85.07 -41.77 46.16
CA GLY A 17 84.14 -42.69 45.50
C GLY A 17 83.55 -42.11 44.24
N LYS A 18 84.28 -42.18 43.10
CA LYS A 18 83.73 -41.90 41.77
C LYS A 18 82.58 -42.88 41.48
N LYS A 19 81.38 -42.35 41.27
CA LYS A 19 80.34 -43.11 40.52
C LYS A 19 79.74 -42.22 39.44
N SER A 20 79.63 -42.77 38.23
CA SER A 20 79.24 -42.20 36.98
C SER A 20 77.79 -41.58 37.01
N LYS A 21 77.71 -40.35 36.49
CA LYS A 21 76.43 -39.67 36.26
C LYS A 21 75.73 -40.28 35.03
N ASN A 22 74.73 -41.13 35.22
CA ASN A 22 73.73 -41.45 34.20
C ASN A 22 72.87 -40.22 33.94
N LYS A 23 72.98 -39.61 32.75
CA LYS A 23 72.08 -38.58 32.25
C LYS A 23 70.73 -39.23 31.97
N LYS A 24 69.71 -38.99 32.83
CA LYS A 24 68.31 -39.30 32.49
C LYS A 24 67.88 -38.41 31.32
N ARG A 25 67.69 -39.00 30.13
CA ARG A 25 66.98 -38.34 29.00
C ARG A 25 65.58 -37.99 29.46
N LYS A 26 65.20 -36.67 29.48
CA LYS A 26 63.80 -36.23 29.61
C LYS A 26 63.01 -36.76 28.40
N LYS A 27 62.06 -37.63 28.65
CA LYS A 27 61.06 -38.05 27.64
C LYS A 27 60.32 -36.77 27.24
N LYS A 28 60.51 -36.29 26.01
CA LYS A 28 59.61 -35.33 25.37
C LYS A 28 58.25 -35.96 25.27
N HIS A 29 57.19 -35.37 25.79
CA HIS A 29 55.82 -35.83 25.62
C HIS A 29 55.35 -35.52 24.18
N PRO A 30 55.32 -36.48 23.26
CA PRO A 30 54.98 -36.26 21.84
C PRO A 30 53.51 -35.78 21.70
N VAL A 31 52.64 -36.20 22.63
CA VAL A 31 51.20 -35.86 22.61
C VAL A 31 50.98 -34.33 22.81
N LEU A 32 51.68 -33.71 23.74
CA LEU A 32 51.52 -32.30 23.99
C LEU A 32 51.99 -31.42 22.81
N PHE A 33 53.05 -31.86 22.13
CA PHE A 33 53.58 -31.19 20.94
C PHE A 33 52.60 -31.37 19.74
N THR A 34 51.98 -32.51 19.60
CA THR A 34 50.98 -32.76 18.55
C THR A 34 49.72 -31.87 18.81
N PHE A 35 49.23 -31.76 20.04
CA PHE A 35 48.14 -30.87 20.39
C PHE A 35 48.49 -29.40 20.11
N PHE A 36 49.69 -28.95 20.45
CA PHE A 36 50.14 -27.60 20.15
C PHE A 36 50.20 -27.34 18.63
N LEU A 37 50.66 -28.34 17.85
CA LEU A 37 50.77 -28.25 16.40
C LEU A 37 49.37 -28.15 15.78
N ILE A 38 48.40 -28.96 16.22
CA ILE A 38 47.00 -28.92 15.76
C ILE A 38 46.37 -27.56 16.08
N PHE A 39 46.54 -27.07 17.31
CA PHE A 39 46.02 -25.76 17.72
C PHE A 39 46.65 -24.62 16.90
N PHE A 40 47.94 -24.68 16.64
CA PHE A 40 48.65 -23.73 15.79
C PHE A 40 48.15 -23.77 14.34
N CYS A 41 47.94 -24.97 13.76
CA CYS A 41 47.39 -25.11 12.44
C CYS A 41 45.94 -24.56 12.33
N ILE A 42 45.08 -24.79 13.33
CA ILE A 42 43.72 -24.22 13.40
C ILE A 42 43.81 -22.71 13.53
N PHE A 43 44.69 -22.15 14.35
CA PHE A 43 44.90 -20.72 14.50
C PHE A 43 45.40 -20.07 13.21
N VAL A 44 46.35 -20.69 12.52
CA VAL A 44 46.86 -20.20 11.21
C VAL A 44 45.78 -20.31 10.12
N ALA A 45 45.05 -21.41 10.08
CA ALA A 45 43.90 -21.55 9.15
C ALA A 45 42.84 -20.50 9.41
N GLY A 46 42.47 -20.26 10.67
CA GLY A 46 41.55 -19.21 11.07
C GLY A 46 42.04 -17.80 10.69
N MET A 47 43.31 -17.53 10.86
CA MET A 47 43.93 -16.25 10.49
C MET A 47 43.97 -16.05 8.96
N LEU A 48 44.29 -17.09 8.20
CA LEU A 48 44.26 -17.05 6.73
C LEU A 48 42.85 -16.87 6.19
N THR A 49 41.86 -17.55 6.79
CA THR A 49 40.45 -17.38 6.45
C THR A 49 39.99 -15.95 6.76
N ALA A 50 40.36 -15.42 7.92
CA ALA A 50 40.04 -14.03 8.30
C ALA A 50 40.66 -13.00 7.35
N ILE A 51 41.92 -13.22 6.91
CA ILE A 51 42.59 -12.37 5.93
C ILE A 51 41.93 -12.47 4.56
N SER A 52 41.56 -13.66 4.11
CA SER A 52 40.89 -13.89 2.82
C SER A 52 39.48 -13.25 2.79
N VAL A 53 38.67 -13.49 3.81
CA VAL A 53 37.34 -12.89 3.95
C VAL A 53 37.44 -11.38 4.09
N GLY A 54 38.35 -10.89 4.92
CA GLY A 54 38.62 -9.46 5.09
C GLY A 54 39.09 -8.80 3.78
N GLY A 55 39.97 -9.46 3.02
CA GLY A 55 40.42 -8.99 1.71
C GLY A 55 39.27 -8.92 0.68
N SER A 56 38.40 -9.92 0.67
CA SER A 56 37.24 -9.93 -0.21
C SER A 56 36.22 -8.84 0.15
N VAL A 57 35.97 -8.62 1.44
CA VAL A 57 35.10 -7.54 1.92
C VAL A 57 35.70 -6.17 1.59
N LEU A 58 36.99 -5.98 1.80
CA LEU A 58 37.67 -4.73 1.46
C LEU A 58 37.66 -4.46 -0.05
N SER A 59 37.87 -5.48 -0.88
CA SER A 59 37.75 -5.34 -2.35
C SER A 59 36.31 -5.01 -2.79
N TYR A 60 35.31 -5.63 -2.17
CA TYR A 60 33.91 -5.31 -2.43
C TYR A 60 33.57 -3.86 -2.04
N VAL A 61 34.00 -3.44 -0.84
CA VAL A 61 33.80 -2.05 -0.38
C VAL A 61 34.52 -1.06 -1.29
N ASP A 62 35.77 -1.32 -1.66
CA ASP A 62 36.55 -0.45 -2.53
C ASP A 62 35.92 -0.31 -3.93
N ASN A 63 35.52 -1.42 -4.54
CA ASN A 63 34.85 -1.43 -5.83
C ASN A 63 33.50 -0.68 -5.81
N PHE A 64 32.73 -0.81 -4.71
CA PHE A 64 31.45 -0.12 -4.58
C PHE A 64 31.65 1.37 -4.29
N VAL A 65 32.55 1.73 -3.38
CA VAL A 65 32.82 3.12 -2.97
C VAL A 65 33.43 3.94 -4.11
N ASN A 66 34.28 3.32 -4.92
CA ASN A 66 34.94 3.96 -6.09
C ASN A 66 34.20 3.66 -7.41
N GLY A 67 33.10 2.95 -7.37
CA GLY A 67 32.25 2.64 -8.53
C GLY A 67 31.38 3.81 -9.01
N SER A 68 30.42 3.50 -9.85
CA SER A 68 29.41 4.48 -10.29
C SER A 68 28.61 5.03 -9.11
N ILE A 69 28.02 6.21 -9.29
CA ILE A 69 27.10 6.84 -8.34
C ILE A 69 26.02 5.85 -7.90
N ALA A 70 25.91 5.60 -6.60
CA ALA A 70 24.88 4.73 -6.03
C ALA A 70 23.56 5.47 -5.79
N ILE A 71 23.62 6.79 -5.52
CA ILE A 71 22.47 7.68 -5.34
C ILE A 71 22.80 8.99 -6.05
N ASP A 72 22.00 9.31 -7.06
CA ASP A 72 22.13 10.51 -7.90
C ASP A 72 21.31 11.65 -7.28
N LEU A 73 22.00 12.57 -6.57
CA LEU A 73 21.36 13.73 -5.93
C LEU A 73 20.88 14.77 -6.97
N ASP A 74 21.54 14.87 -8.12
CA ASP A 74 21.13 15.81 -9.15
C ASP A 74 19.83 15.37 -9.81
N ASN A 75 19.73 14.08 -10.10
CA ASN A 75 18.48 13.50 -10.59
C ASN A 75 17.39 13.58 -9.53
N TYR A 76 17.72 13.35 -8.25
CA TYR A 76 16.79 13.50 -7.15
C TYR A 76 16.27 14.95 -7.04
N LYS A 77 17.16 15.95 -7.02
CA LYS A 77 16.80 17.38 -7.00
C LYS A 77 15.90 17.75 -8.20
N ASN A 78 16.28 17.33 -9.40
CA ASN A 78 15.51 17.60 -10.63
C ASN A 78 14.16 16.90 -10.64
N SER A 79 14.03 15.72 -10.02
CA SER A 79 12.77 14.97 -9.94
C SER A 79 11.78 15.57 -8.93
N GLN A 80 12.23 16.35 -7.96
CA GLN A 80 11.36 17.00 -6.97
C GLN A 80 10.41 18.05 -7.57
N ASN A 81 10.73 18.57 -8.76
CA ASN A 81 9.98 19.65 -9.39
C ASN A 81 9.12 19.18 -10.59
N GLN A 82 8.90 17.89 -10.77
CA GLN A 82 8.17 17.36 -11.93
C GLN A 82 6.82 16.79 -11.52
N THR A 83 5.79 17.57 -11.74
CA THR A 83 4.39 17.15 -11.58
C THR A 83 4.04 16.06 -12.60
N SER A 84 3.55 14.92 -12.14
CA SER A 84 2.94 13.93 -13.02
C SER A 84 1.53 14.36 -13.41
N ILE A 85 1.10 13.97 -14.60
CA ILE A 85 -0.18 14.38 -15.15
C ILE A 85 -0.98 13.14 -15.54
N MET A 86 -2.23 13.11 -15.11
CA MET A 86 -3.20 12.11 -15.52
C MET A 86 -4.03 12.65 -16.69
N TYR A 87 -4.13 11.87 -17.74
CA TYR A 87 -4.90 12.15 -18.94
C TYR A 87 -6.03 11.15 -19.12
N GLY A 88 -7.08 11.56 -19.79
CA GLY A 88 -8.15 10.71 -20.29
C GLY A 88 -8.56 11.15 -21.69
N TYR A 89 -9.50 10.42 -22.30
CA TYR A 89 -10.07 10.78 -23.60
C TYR A 89 -11.52 11.18 -23.42
N ASP A 90 -11.91 12.29 -24.07
CA ASP A 90 -13.31 12.70 -24.18
C ASP A 90 -14.08 11.89 -25.23
N SER A 91 -15.40 12.15 -25.38
CA SER A 91 -16.25 11.48 -26.35
C SER A 91 -15.86 11.75 -27.82
N GLU A 92 -15.12 12.80 -28.08
CA GLU A 92 -14.57 13.14 -29.40
C GLU A 92 -13.17 12.56 -29.62
N LYS A 93 -12.68 11.76 -28.66
CA LYS A 93 -11.33 11.15 -28.64
C LYS A 93 -10.17 12.16 -28.48
N ASN A 94 -10.44 13.38 -28.01
CA ASN A 94 -9.38 14.30 -27.65
C ASN A 94 -8.76 13.92 -26.32
N LEU A 95 -7.42 14.04 -26.22
CA LEU A 95 -6.70 13.88 -24.97
C LEU A 95 -6.97 15.08 -24.06
N VAL A 96 -7.51 14.82 -22.88
CA VAL A 96 -7.84 15.85 -21.87
C VAL A 96 -7.06 15.59 -20.59
N GLU A 97 -6.61 16.64 -19.94
CA GLU A 97 -5.98 16.56 -18.63
C GLU A 97 -7.07 16.35 -17.57
N LEU A 98 -6.92 15.28 -16.78
CA LEU A 98 -7.84 14.95 -15.69
C LEU A 98 -7.36 15.52 -14.37
N ALA A 99 -6.07 15.34 -14.07
CA ALA A 99 -5.49 15.80 -12.82
C ALA A 99 -3.98 16.08 -12.94
N ARG A 100 -3.51 17.07 -12.23
CA ARG A 100 -2.10 17.27 -11.91
C ARG A 100 -1.82 16.69 -10.54
N LEU A 101 -0.92 15.72 -10.49
CA LEU A 101 -0.63 15.01 -9.24
C LEU A 101 0.41 15.79 -8.44
N HIS A 102 -0.09 16.64 -7.55
CA HIS A 102 0.74 17.32 -6.57
C HIS A 102 0.80 16.42 -5.32
N GLY A 103 2.00 16.09 -4.85
CA GLY A 103 2.13 15.39 -3.57
C GLY A 103 1.73 16.33 -2.42
N GLU A 104 1.22 15.76 -1.33
CA GLU A 104 0.97 16.51 -0.08
C GLU A 104 2.26 17.08 0.53
N GLU A 105 3.40 16.69 0.01
CA GLU A 105 4.71 17.17 0.37
C GLU A 105 5.06 18.34 -0.56
N ASN A 106 4.73 19.55 -0.15
CA ASN A 106 5.29 20.78 -0.72
C ASN A 106 6.80 20.80 -0.40
N ARG A 107 7.60 20.02 -1.14
CA ARG A 107 9.06 20.10 -1.05
C ARG A 107 9.54 21.16 -2.03
N ILE A 108 9.54 22.40 -1.59
CA ILE A 108 10.23 23.45 -2.31
C ILE A 108 11.69 23.31 -1.95
N TRP A 109 12.51 22.90 -2.93
CA TRP A 109 13.95 22.80 -2.75
C TRP A 109 14.54 24.17 -2.50
N VAL A 110 15.34 24.29 -1.45
CA VAL A 110 16.08 25.51 -1.09
C VAL A 110 17.55 25.26 -1.37
N ASP A 111 18.17 26.13 -2.16
CA ASP A 111 19.59 26.03 -2.44
C ASP A 111 20.40 26.38 -1.17
N TYR A 112 21.57 25.76 -1.04
CA TYR A 112 22.41 25.91 0.13
C TYR A 112 22.71 27.39 0.48
N ASP A 113 22.95 28.21 -0.54
CA ASP A 113 23.30 29.63 -0.38
C ASP A 113 22.12 30.51 0.08
N GLU A 114 20.90 30.00 0.01
CA GLU A 114 19.69 30.65 0.56
C GLU A 114 19.44 30.29 2.03
N MET A 115 20.15 29.28 2.56
CA MET A 115 20.01 28.85 3.94
C MET A 115 20.84 29.71 4.89
N PRO A 116 20.27 30.27 5.98
CA PRO A 116 21.02 31.08 6.91
C PRO A 116 22.07 30.24 7.65
N GLN A 117 23.26 30.83 7.91
CA GLN A 117 24.36 30.14 8.56
C GLN A 117 23.98 29.54 9.93
N ASN A 118 23.06 30.19 10.66
CA ASN A 118 22.53 29.67 11.93
C ASN A 118 21.80 28.33 11.75
N LEU A 119 21.08 28.13 10.63
CA LEU A 119 20.39 26.88 10.33
C LEU A 119 21.39 25.77 10.05
N LEU A 120 22.37 26.01 9.18
CA LEU A 120 23.43 25.06 8.87
C LEU A 120 24.21 24.65 10.15
N ASN A 121 24.58 25.61 10.97
CA ASN A 121 25.29 25.36 12.22
C ASN A 121 24.43 24.59 13.23
N ALA A 122 23.12 24.87 13.34
CA ALA A 122 22.23 24.19 14.27
C ALA A 122 22.14 22.68 13.98
N PHE A 123 21.91 22.31 12.72
CA PHE A 123 21.85 20.89 12.33
C PHE A 123 23.19 20.20 12.47
N VAL A 124 24.28 20.83 12.01
CA VAL A 124 25.63 20.22 12.11
C VAL A 124 26.04 20.04 13.58
N CYS A 125 25.86 21.04 14.43
CA CYS A 125 26.26 20.96 15.84
C CYS A 125 25.48 19.90 16.62
N LEU A 126 24.18 19.74 16.30
CA LEU A 126 23.31 18.81 17.02
C LEU A 126 23.44 17.38 16.51
N GLU A 127 23.43 17.18 15.19
CA GLU A 127 23.40 15.86 14.58
C GLU A 127 24.80 15.29 14.32
N ASP A 128 25.71 16.11 13.80
CA ASP A 128 27.01 15.62 13.33
C ASP A 128 28.10 16.70 13.40
N LYS A 129 28.57 16.98 14.62
CA LYS A 129 29.52 18.06 14.87
C LYS A 129 30.83 17.98 14.11
N ARG A 130 31.22 16.78 13.63
CA ARG A 130 32.42 16.56 12.81
C ARG A 130 32.06 16.33 11.33
N PHE A 131 30.91 16.75 10.89
CA PHE A 131 30.43 16.57 9.54
C PHE A 131 31.47 16.94 8.47
N TYR A 132 32.20 18.03 8.66
CA TYR A 132 33.20 18.51 7.73
C TYR A 132 34.56 17.80 7.83
N GLU A 133 34.76 16.90 8.82
CA GLU A 133 36.04 16.24 9.11
C GLU A 133 36.10 14.78 8.61
N HIS A 134 34.97 14.11 8.44
CA HIS A 134 34.91 12.71 8.00
C HIS A 134 34.37 12.57 6.57
N SER A 135 34.56 11.40 5.95
CA SER A 135 34.12 11.07 4.60
C SER A 135 32.89 10.14 4.64
N GLY A 136 31.75 10.63 5.14
CA GLY A 136 30.47 9.94 5.18
C GLY A 136 30.19 9.16 6.45
N VAL A 137 31.20 8.65 7.13
CA VAL A 137 31.08 7.88 8.38
C VAL A 137 32.06 8.39 9.42
N ASP A 138 31.56 8.73 10.58
CA ASP A 138 32.40 9.06 11.75
C ASP A 138 32.76 7.79 12.51
N PHE A 139 33.87 7.16 12.10
CA PHE A 139 34.34 5.91 12.71
C PHE A 139 34.72 6.09 14.20
N ILE A 140 35.20 7.26 14.61
CA ILE A 140 35.54 7.52 16.01
C ILE A 140 34.30 7.54 16.88
N ARG A 141 33.23 8.17 16.40
CA ARG A 141 31.93 8.21 17.07
C ARG A 141 31.28 6.82 17.09
N THR A 142 31.27 6.13 15.95
CA THR A 142 30.66 4.80 15.78
C THR A 142 31.33 3.77 16.71
N ILE A 143 32.65 3.72 16.74
CA ILE A 143 33.43 2.84 17.65
C ILE A 143 33.18 3.24 19.11
N GLY A 144 33.19 4.56 19.42
CA GLY A 144 32.93 5.07 20.75
C GLY A 144 31.57 4.66 21.31
N VAL A 145 30.51 4.63 20.49
CA VAL A 145 29.18 4.15 20.92
C VAL A 145 29.18 2.64 21.18
N ILE A 146 29.96 1.86 20.45
CA ILE A 146 30.02 0.40 20.61
C ILE A 146 30.85 0.01 21.87
N VAL A 147 31.95 0.70 22.10
CA VAL A 147 32.97 0.32 23.11
C VAL A 147 32.72 0.95 24.48
N ILE A 148 32.10 2.13 24.54
CA ILE A 148 31.93 2.89 25.79
C ILE A 148 30.49 2.73 26.27
N PRO A 149 30.21 1.96 27.38
CA PRO A 149 28.85 1.68 27.85
C PRO A 149 28.03 2.93 28.16
N GLU A 150 28.65 4.00 28.64
CA GLU A 150 28.00 5.28 28.95
C GLU A 150 27.48 6.01 27.70
N ARG A 151 27.85 5.57 26.50
CA ARG A 151 27.41 6.10 25.22
C ARG A 151 26.36 5.23 24.52
N TRP A 152 26.00 4.08 25.11
CA TRP A 152 24.96 3.23 24.56
C TRP A 152 23.62 3.99 24.51
N GLY A 153 22.97 3.95 23.35
CA GLY A 153 21.74 4.71 23.11
C GLY A 153 21.94 6.12 22.55
N GLN A 154 23.18 6.63 22.46
CA GLN A 154 23.45 7.86 21.72
C GLN A 154 23.48 7.57 20.22
N GLY A 155 22.83 8.42 19.41
CA GLY A 155 22.82 8.27 17.96
C GLY A 155 24.24 8.37 17.37
N GLY A 156 24.69 7.30 16.69
CA GLY A 156 26.01 7.22 16.07
C GLY A 156 26.04 7.54 14.57
N SER A 157 24.90 7.77 13.94
CA SER A 157 24.82 8.02 12.49
C SER A 157 25.20 9.46 12.15
N THR A 158 25.90 9.63 11.02
CA THR A 158 26.27 10.94 10.46
C THR A 158 25.10 11.54 9.67
N ILE A 159 25.19 12.83 9.33
CA ILE A 159 24.24 13.51 8.42
C ILE A 159 24.16 12.76 7.07
N THR A 160 25.30 12.34 6.52
CA THR A 160 25.35 11.59 5.26
C THR A 160 24.61 10.25 5.36
N GLN A 161 24.78 9.51 6.46
CA GLN A 161 24.05 8.28 6.72
C GLN A 161 22.54 8.51 6.90
N GLN A 162 22.16 9.59 7.58
CA GLN A 162 20.76 9.97 7.72
C GLN A 162 20.16 10.38 6.37
N LEU A 163 20.90 11.09 5.52
CA LEU A 163 20.48 11.39 4.15
C LEU A 163 20.22 10.11 3.36
N ILE A 164 21.14 9.14 3.37
CA ILE A 164 20.95 7.84 2.72
C ILE A 164 19.63 7.19 3.20
N LYS A 165 19.43 7.16 4.52
CA LYS A 165 18.20 6.62 5.11
C LYS A 165 16.94 7.36 4.61
N ASN A 166 16.97 8.69 4.54
CA ASN A 166 15.84 9.50 4.06
C ASN A 166 15.54 9.26 2.58
N LEU A 167 16.59 9.07 1.76
CA LEU A 167 16.45 8.85 0.31
C LEU A 167 16.02 7.43 -0.04
N THR A 168 16.47 6.42 0.71
CA THR A 168 16.15 5.01 0.46
C THR A 168 14.94 4.52 1.25
N ASN A 169 14.52 5.27 2.27
CA ASN A 169 13.44 4.95 3.19
C ASN A 169 13.53 3.58 3.88
N ASP A 170 14.74 3.01 3.89
CA ASP A 170 15.04 1.72 4.49
C ASP A 170 15.14 1.88 6.02
N ASN A 171 14.06 1.53 6.71
CA ASN A 171 13.93 1.66 8.17
C ASN A 171 14.13 0.34 8.93
N GLU A 172 14.46 -0.76 8.23
CA GLU A 172 14.68 -2.05 8.89
C GLU A 172 15.88 -1.99 9.86
N ALA A 173 15.73 -2.60 11.03
CA ALA A 173 16.80 -2.68 12.04
C ALA A 173 17.68 -3.90 11.80
N THR A 174 18.28 -4.05 10.60
CA THR A 174 19.14 -5.17 10.23
C THR A 174 20.61 -4.76 10.07
N PHE A 175 21.53 -5.71 10.29
CA PHE A 175 22.96 -5.48 10.06
C PHE A 175 23.25 -5.17 8.58
N ASN A 176 22.63 -5.89 7.66
CA ASN A 176 22.81 -5.70 6.22
C ASN A 176 22.41 -4.28 5.78
N ARG A 177 21.28 -3.78 6.28
CA ARG A 177 20.85 -2.40 6.03
C ARG A 177 21.92 -1.41 6.51
N LYS A 178 22.39 -1.54 7.75
CA LYS A 178 23.40 -0.60 8.30
C LYS A 178 24.72 -0.67 7.55
N PHE A 179 25.11 -1.84 7.10
CA PHE A 179 26.30 -2.03 6.27
C PHE A 179 26.14 -1.34 4.90
N ASN A 180 25.01 -1.53 4.22
CA ASN A 180 24.71 -0.88 2.96
C ASN A 180 24.63 0.65 3.11
N GLU A 181 24.03 1.15 4.19
CA GLU A 181 23.99 2.58 4.52
C GLU A 181 25.39 3.18 4.63
N ILE A 182 26.30 2.49 5.33
CA ILE A 182 27.70 2.92 5.47
C ILE A 182 28.39 3.00 4.10
N ILE A 183 28.28 1.95 3.29
CA ILE A 183 28.93 1.90 1.98
C ILE A 183 28.37 2.98 1.04
N ARG A 184 27.07 3.16 1.02
CA ARG A 184 26.40 4.21 0.22
C ARG A 184 26.82 5.61 0.69
N ALA A 185 26.98 5.82 2.02
CA ALA A 185 27.45 7.09 2.55
C ALA A 185 28.90 7.41 2.12
N LEU A 186 29.79 6.41 2.12
CA LEU A 186 31.14 6.56 1.62
C LEU A 186 31.18 6.84 0.10
N ASN A 187 30.34 6.15 -0.68
CA ASN A 187 30.22 6.39 -2.13
C ASN A 187 29.69 7.80 -2.42
N LEU A 188 28.65 8.24 -1.68
CA LEU A 188 28.04 9.57 -1.86
C LEU A 188 29.09 10.68 -1.65
N GLU A 189 29.88 10.60 -0.61
CA GLU A 189 30.95 11.57 -0.28
C GLU A 189 32.12 11.58 -1.27
N LYS A 190 32.22 10.58 -2.14
CA LYS A 190 33.17 10.58 -3.27
C LYS A 190 32.68 11.40 -4.45
N HIS A 191 31.36 11.49 -4.62
CA HIS A 191 30.75 12.10 -5.78
C HIS A 191 30.20 13.50 -5.52
N TYR A 192 29.82 13.80 -4.27
CA TYR A 192 29.19 15.07 -3.88
C TYR A 192 29.98 15.76 -2.75
N SER A 193 30.02 17.07 -2.79
CA SER A 193 30.62 17.90 -1.74
C SER A 193 29.78 17.91 -0.46
N LYS A 194 30.41 18.27 0.66
CA LYS A 194 29.72 18.49 1.94
C LYS A 194 28.54 19.48 1.84
N LYS A 195 28.67 20.47 0.98
CA LYS A 195 27.66 21.47 0.71
C LYS A 195 26.42 20.85 0.06
N GLU A 196 26.60 20.08 -0.99
CA GLU A 196 25.52 19.40 -1.69
C GLU A 196 24.84 18.34 -0.82
N ILE A 197 25.61 17.60 -0.02
CA ILE A 197 25.08 16.62 0.92
C ILE A 197 24.23 17.27 2.02
N LEU A 198 24.70 18.38 2.60
CA LEU A 198 23.95 19.11 3.64
C LEU A 198 22.69 19.77 3.06
N GLU A 199 22.79 20.34 1.84
CA GLU A 199 21.63 20.86 1.10
C GLU A 199 20.58 19.77 0.92
N ALA A 200 20.94 18.60 0.39
CA ALA A 200 20.04 17.49 0.19
C ALA A 200 19.43 16.99 1.52
N TYR A 201 20.23 16.91 2.59
CA TYR A 201 19.74 16.51 3.91
C TYR A 201 18.67 17.47 4.44
N LEU A 202 18.94 18.78 4.41
CA LEU A 202 18.02 19.80 4.91
C LEU A 202 16.73 19.89 4.09
N ASN A 203 16.76 19.52 2.82
CA ASN A 203 15.58 19.46 1.96
C ASN A 203 14.79 18.14 2.08
N THR A 204 15.34 17.11 2.78
CA THR A 204 14.71 15.77 2.85
C THR A 204 14.37 15.32 4.25
N VAL A 205 14.90 15.98 5.28
CA VAL A 205 14.71 15.58 6.67
C VAL A 205 13.26 15.76 7.12
N SER A 206 12.70 14.76 7.83
CA SER A 206 11.38 14.87 8.44
C SER A 206 11.44 15.77 9.68
N LEU A 207 10.56 16.75 9.75
CA LEU A 207 10.45 17.74 10.83
C LEU A 207 9.08 17.71 11.53
N GLY A 208 8.34 16.60 11.41
CA GLY A 208 7.05 16.40 12.06
C GLY A 208 5.90 17.17 11.41
N ALA A 209 4.67 16.91 11.86
CA ALA A 209 3.45 17.53 11.34
C ALA A 209 3.29 17.49 9.81
N GLY A 210 3.83 16.44 9.16
CA GLY A 210 3.82 16.32 7.69
C GLY A 210 4.92 17.11 6.98
N CYS A 211 5.77 17.84 7.70
CA CYS A 211 6.83 18.66 7.11
C CYS A 211 8.06 17.81 6.75
N TYR A 212 8.42 17.83 5.49
CA TYR A 212 9.68 17.31 4.98
C TYR A 212 10.52 18.45 4.40
N GLY A 213 11.74 18.61 4.87
CA GLY A 213 12.62 19.72 4.54
C GLY A 213 12.35 21.00 5.33
N VAL A 214 13.39 21.83 5.39
CA VAL A 214 13.41 23.05 6.23
C VAL A 214 12.47 24.14 5.71
N LYS A 215 12.18 24.18 4.40
CA LYS A 215 11.27 25.18 3.81
C LYS A 215 9.84 24.99 4.32
N THR A 216 9.32 23.78 4.12
CA THR A 216 7.96 23.44 4.58
C THR A 216 7.80 23.63 6.10
N ALA A 217 8.83 23.24 6.87
CA ALA A 217 8.82 23.42 8.33
C ALA A 217 8.87 24.89 8.75
N ALA A 218 9.66 25.73 8.07
CA ALA A 218 9.74 27.17 8.33
C ALA A 218 8.39 27.87 8.09
N GLU A 219 7.74 27.55 6.99
CA GLU A 219 6.42 28.06 6.64
C GLU A 219 5.35 27.56 7.62
N THR A 220 5.34 26.25 7.89
CA THR A 220 4.35 25.63 8.78
C THR A 220 4.43 26.12 10.22
N TYR A 221 5.62 26.12 10.81
CA TYR A 221 5.76 26.48 12.22
C TYR A 221 5.90 27.97 12.47
N PHE A 222 6.47 28.72 11.52
CA PHE A 222 6.79 30.14 11.74
C PHE A 222 6.15 31.07 10.71
N GLY A 223 5.67 30.56 9.57
CA GLY A 223 5.12 31.34 8.46
C GLY A 223 6.16 32.27 7.83
N LYS A 224 7.39 31.78 7.68
CA LYS A 224 8.54 32.52 7.18
C LYS A 224 9.26 31.77 6.08
N ASP A 225 9.92 32.51 5.22
CA ASP A 225 10.94 31.94 4.34
C ASP A 225 12.15 31.46 5.16
N VAL A 226 12.87 30.46 4.65
CA VAL A 226 14.06 29.87 5.30
C VAL A 226 15.13 30.94 5.59
N LYS A 227 15.37 31.85 4.66
CA LYS A 227 16.34 32.95 4.79
C LYS A 227 16.05 33.89 5.96
N ASP A 228 14.77 33.99 6.38
CA ASP A 228 14.30 34.91 7.43
C ASP A 228 14.23 34.25 8.82
N LEU A 229 14.69 33.02 8.96
CA LEU A 229 14.68 32.29 10.21
C LEU A 229 15.66 32.91 11.23
N THR A 230 15.17 33.14 12.43
CA THR A 230 15.97 33.56 13.57
C THR A 230 16.78 32.41 14.16
N LEU A 231 17.77 32.70 14.99
CA LEU A 231 18.58 31.68 15.69
C LEU A 231 17.69 30.71 16.50
N LEU A 232 16.66 31.20 17.19
CA LEU A 232 15.74 30.35 17.97
C LEU A 232 14.95 29.40 17.07
N GLU A 233 14.45 29.89 15.95
CA GLU A 233 13.71 29.08 14.98
C GLU A 233 14.61 28.03 14.33
N CYS A 234 15.85 28.38 13.96
CA CYS A 234 16.84 27.43 13.45
C CYS A 234 17.15 26.33 14.47
N ALA A 235 17.36 26.67 15.73
CA ALA A 235 17.63 25.72 16.80
C ALA A 235 16.42 24.83 17.08
N THR A 236 15.20 25.38 16.96
CA THR A 236 13.96 24.62 17.11
C THR A 236 13.81 23.56 16.01
N LEU A 237 13.97 23.94 14.73
CA LEU A 237 13.92 23.00 13.61
C LEU A 237 14.93 21.85 13.78
N ALA A 238 16.18 22.18 14.12
CA ALA A 238 17.19 21.16 14.35
C ALA A 238 16.81 20.21 15.51
N GLY A 239 16.18 20.74 16.58
CA GLY A 239 15.74 19.97 17.73
C GLY A 239 14.69 18.89 17.42
N ILE A 240 13.87 19.08 16.39
CA ILE A 240 12.80 18.17 16.03
C ILE A 240 13.32 16.84 15.47
N THR A 241 14.48 16.82 14.82
CA THR A 241 15.02 15.67 14.05
C THR A 241 15.09 14.37 14.82
N GLN A 242 15.35 14.40 16.12
CA GLN A 242 15.48 13.20 16.94
C GLN A 242 14.19 12.36 17.02
N SER A 243 13.04 13.01 17.06
CA SER A 243 11.73 12.35 17.12
C SER A 243 10.64 13.25 16.54
N PRO A 244 10.54 13.34 15.20
CA PRO A 244 9.67 14.29 14.52
C PRO A 244 8.19 14.19 14.90
N TYR A 245 7.71 12.98 15.23
CA TYR A 245 6.32 12.76 15.61
C TYR A 245 5.98 13.25 17.02
N SER A 246 6.92 13.18 17.97
CA SER A 246 6.65 13.45 19.39
C SER A 246 7.33 14.72 19.93
N LYS A 247 8.30 15.29 19.21
CA LYS A 247 9.09 16.45 19.65
C LYS A 247 8.97 17.67 18.73
N ASN A 248 7.92 17.70 17.90
CA ASN A 248 7.57 18.91 17.16
C ASN A 248 6.69 19.83 17.99
N PRO A 249 6.64 21.14 17.68
CA PRO A 249 5.93 22.12 18.50
C PRO A 249 4.42 21.86 18.67
N TYR A 250 3.80 21.13 17.72
CA TYR A 250 2.36 20.83 17.76
C TYR A 250 2.02 19.53 18.49
N ALA A 251 3.02 18.67 18.70
CA ALA A 251 2.83 17.42 19.41
C ALA A 251 3.14 17.57 20.91
N ASP A 252 4.28 18.17 21.24
CA ASP A 252 4.72 18.41 22.61
C ASP A 252 5.66 19.63 22.64
N PHE A 253 5.09 20.79 22.97
CA PHE A 253 5.81 22.05 22.95
C PHE A 253 6.97 22.10 23.96
N GLU A 254 6.78 21.55 25.17
CA GLU A 254 7.81 21.57 26.22
C GLU A 254 9.03 20.76 25.80
N LYS A 255 8.81 19.52 25.33
CA LYS A 255 9.91 18.68 24.83
C LYS A 255 10.59 19.28 23.59
N CYS A 256 9.85 19.99 22.75
CA CYS A 256 10.44 20.71 21.62
C CYS A 256 11.37 21.82 22.11
N MET A 257 10.95 22.58 23.13
CA MET A 257 11.79 23.65 23.73
C MET A 257 13.00 23.10 24.47
N GLU A 258 12.88 21.95 25.15
CA GLU A 258 14.05 21.26 25.70
C GLU A 258 15.09 20.92 24.61
N ARG A 259 14.63 20.41 23.47
CA ARG A 259 15.52 20.06 22.35
C ARG A 259 16.13 21.29 21.67
N LYS A 260 15.37 22.39 21.56
CA LYS A 260 15.91 23.70 21.15
C LYS A 260 17.06 24.13 22.07
N ASN A 261 16.88 23.96 23.39
CA ASN A 261 17.89 24.28 24.37
C ASN A 261 19.15 23.39 24.25
N ASP A 262 18.97 22.10 24.01
CA ASP A 262 20.08 21.17 23.68
C ASP A 262 20.85 21.69 22.44
N CYS A 263 20.14 22.09 21.38
CA CYS A 263 20.77 22.62 20.18
C CYS A 263 21.59 23.89 20.47
N LEU A 264 21.03 24.84 21.20
CA LEU A 264 21.73 26.06 21.60
C LEU A 264 22.98 25.75 22.45
N TYR A 265 22.90 24.78 23.37
CA TYR A 265 24.04 24.32 24.15
C TYR A 265 25.15 23.76 23.26
N TYR A 266 24.82 22.90 22.29
CA TYR A 266 25.81 22.36 21.37
C TYR A 266 26.41 23.42 20.46
N MET A 267 25.59 24.35 19.93
CA MET A 267 26.06 25.48 19.13
C MET A 267 27.03 26.38 19.92
N HIS A 268 26.73 26.64 21.20
CA HIS A 268 27.61 27.39 22.09
C HIS A 268 28.94 26.65 22.35
N ARG A 269 28.86 25.37 22.70
CA ARG A 269 30.02 24.53 22.96
C ARG A 269 30.96 24.42 21.75
N GLU A 270 30.44 24.37 20.55
CA GLU A 270 31.19 24.31 19.30
C GLU A 270 31.57 25.74 18.79
N GLY A 271 31.36 26.77 19.60
CA GLY A 271 31.75 28.17 19.31
C GLY A 271 30.97 28.83 18.16
N LYS A 272 29.81 28.34 17.83
CA LYS A 272 28.96 28.89 16.75
C LYS A 272 28.08 30.04 17.21
N ILE A 273 27.85 30.17 18.51
CA ILE A 273 27.17 31.31 19.15
C ILE A 273 27.99 31.75 20.37
N SER A 274 27.90 33.04 20.71
CA SER A 274 28.60 33.61 21.85
C SER A 274 27.89 33.34 23.18
N ASP A 275 28.64 33.50 24.33
CA ASP A 275 28.04 33.43 25.67
C ASP A 275 26.86 34.35 25.83
N LYS A 276 26.94 35.57 25.27
CA LYS A 276 25.86 36.57 25.32
C LYS A 276 24.60 36.08 24.58
N GLN A 277 24.77 35.42 23.43
CA GLN A 277 23.64 34.86 22.68
C GLN A 277 23.05 33.66 23.40
N TYR A 278 23.90 32.72 23.88
CA TYR A 278 23.48 31.55 24.62
C TYR A 278 22.64 31.94 25.85
N ASN A 279 23.22 32.79 26.74
CA ASN A 279 22.55 33.20 27.96
C ASN A 279 21.26 34.02 27.69
N LYS A 280 21.19 34.72 26.56
CA LYS A 280 19.99 35.46 26.16
C LYS A 280 18.86 34.53 25.71
N TYR A 281 19.18 33.46 24.97
CA TYR A 281 18.17 32.71 24.24
C TYR A 281 17.78 31.36 24.88
N ILE A 282 18.55 30.88 25.86
CA ILE A 282 18.29 29.60 26.51
C ILE A 282 16.95 29.57 27.26
N GLU A 283 16.53 30.67 27.84
CA GLU A 283 15.29 30.81 28.59
C GLU A 283 14.09 31.33 27.75
N ILE A 284 14.31 31.62 26.46
CA ILE A 284 13.29 32.17 25.60
C ILE A 284 12.68 31.05 24.75
N ASP A 285 11.38 30.89 24.88
CA ASP A 285 10.62 29.97 24.02
C ASP A 285 10.47 30.55 22.60
N THR A 286 10.55 29.65 21.61
CA THR A 286 10.34 30.01 20.23
C THR A 286 8.86 30.24 19.99
N LYS A 287 8.52 31.40 19.38
CA LYS A 287 7.14 31.69 18.98
C LYS A 287 6.76 30.81 17.79
N VAL A 288 5.72 30.03 17.94
CA VAL A 288 5.19 29.12 16.93
C VAL A 288 3.78 29.57 16.55
N LYS A 289 3.45 29.51 15.28
CA LYS A 289 2.07 29.75 14.82
C LYS A 289 1.12 28.68 15.37
N PRO A 290 -0.13 29.01 15.68
CA PRO A 290 -1.12 28.00 16.06
C PRO A 290 -1.32 26.97 14.96
N LYS A 291 -1.54 25.71 15.33
CA LYS A 291 -1.82 24.64 14.38
C LYS A 291 -3.06 24.99 13.55
N GLY A 292 -2.94 24.95 12.23
CA GLY A 292 -4.02 25.31 11.30
C GLY A 292 -4.20 26.81 11.04
N SER A 293 -3.33 27.69 11.61
CA SER A 293 -3.36 29.13 11.33
C SER A 293 -2.54 29.56 10.12
N VAL A 294 -1.81 28.64 9.52
CA VAL A 294 -1.14 28.87 8.25
C VAL A 294 -2.17 28.69 7.14
N THR A 295 -2.97 29.72 6.91
CA THR A 295 -3.31 30.04 5.54
C THR A 295 -2.02 30.60 4.95
N THR A 296 -1.26 29.77 4.29
CA THR A 296 -0.21 30.24 3.41
C THR A 296 -0.88 31.14 2.40
N GLU A 297 -0.53 32.43 2.41
CA GLU A 297 -0.62 33.27 1.21
C GLU A 297 0.42 32.77 0.18
N LEU A 298 0.59 31.47 0.07
CA LEU A 298 1.16 30.81 -1.07
C LEU A 298 0.03 30.70 -2.05
N ASN A 299 -0.14 31.75 -2.82
CA ASN A 299 -0.99 31.80 -4.01
C ASN A 299 -2.35 31.13 -3.82
N ASP A 300 -3.39 31.68 -4.34
CA ASP A 300 -4.75 31.14 -4.49
C ASP A 300 -4.84 29.68 -4.99
N SER A 301 -3.84 28.82 -4.70
CA SER A 301 -3.71 27.42 -5.09
C SER A 301 -4.06 26.41 -3.98
N GLU A 302 -4.21 26.78 -2.70
CA GLU A 302 -4.67 25.84 -1.67
C GLU A 302 -6.20 25.75 -1.54
N GLU A 303 -6.96 26.71 -2.03
CA GLU A 303 -8.38 26.47 -2.33
C GLU A 303 -8.58 25.57 -3.55
N ASN A 304 -7.50 25.23 -4.25
CA ASN A 304 -7.45 24.41 -5.47
C ASN A 304 -6.52 23.19 -5.40
N SER A 305 -6.26 22.57 -4.25
CA SER A 305 -5.91 21.16 -4.31
C SER A 305 -7.18 20.43 -4.77
N GLU A 306 -7.28 20.23 -6.07
CA GLU A 306 -8.42 19.61 -6.71
C GLU A 306 -8.70 18.28 -6.02
N ILE A 307 -9.89 18.18 -5.41
CA ILE A 307 -10.29 16.93 -4.78
C ILE A 307 -10.49 15.93 -5.90
N LEU A 308 -9.54 15.02 -6.02
CA LEU A 308 -9.56 13.95 -7.01
C LEU A 308 -10.86 13.15 -6.92
N SER A 309 -11.38 12.75 -8.05
CA SER A 309 -12.51 11.82 -8.12
C SER A 309 -12.16 10.46 -7.48
N TRP A 310 -13.17 9.63 -7.21
CA TRP A 310 -12.96 8.26 -6.76
C TRP A 310 -12.14 7.44 -7.77
N TYR A 311 -12.34 7.71 -9.05
CA TYR A 311 -11.66 7.03 -10.14
C TYR A 311 -10.17 7.40 -10.19
N GLU A 312 -9.86 8.70 -10.18
CA GLU A 312 -8.48 9.21 -10.24
C GLU A 312 -7.65 8.71 -9.05
N GLU A 313 -8.21 8.68 -7.84
CA GLU A 313 -7.53 8.11 -6.68
C GLU A 313 -7.25 6.61 -6.84
N TYR A 314 -8.18 5.89 -7.47
CA TYR A 314 -7.96 4.46 -7.73
C TYR A 314 -6.88 4.25 -8.80
N VAL A 315 -6.82 5.07 -9.85
CA VAL A 315 -5.72 5.05 -10.83
C VAL A 315 -4.37 5.20 -10.12
N ILE A 316 -4.24 6.20 -9.26
CA ILE A 316 -3.01 6.41 -8.47
C ILE A 316 -2.66 5.17 -7.64
N THR A 317 -3.64 4.59 -6.96
CA THR A 317 -3.45 3.39 -6.13
C THR A 317 -2.96 2.21 -6.97
N GLN A 318 -3.55 1.99 -8.15
CA GLN A 318 -3.17 0.90 -9.03
C GLN A 318 -1.78 1.12 -9.63
N VAL A 319 -1.47 2.33 -10.10
CA VAL A 319 -0.14 2.66 -10.64
C VAL A 319 0.96 2.47 -9.60
N ILE A 320 0.72 2.86 -8.33
CA ILE A 320 1.67 2.62 -7.23
C ILE A 320 1.90 1.12 -7.06
N ALA A 321 0.83 0.32 -6.99
CA ALA A 321 0.94 -1.13 -6.80
C ALA A 321 1.67 -1.81 -7.98
N ASP A 322 1.41 -1.38 -9.21
CA ASP A 322 2.05 -1.93 -10.40
C ASP A 322 3.53 -1.54 -10.49
N LEU A 323 3.90 -0.32 -10.12
CA LEU A 323 5.31 0.09 -10.02
C LEU A 323 6.06 -0.71 -8.94
N GLN A 324 5.42 -0.99 -7.80
CA GLN A 324 6.00 -1.86 -6.79
C GLN A 324 6.28 -3.27 -7.34
N LYS A 325 5.32 -3.82 -8.08
CA LYS A 325 5.42 -5.18 -8.67
C LYS A 325 6.47 -5.25 -9.76
N GLU A 326 6.49 -4.29 -10.69
CA GLU A 326 7.35 -4.31 -11.88
C GLU A 326 8.81 -3.98 -11.55
N TYR A 327 9.02 -2.96 -10.68
CA TYR A 327 10.36 -2.42 -10.39
C TYR A 327 10.87 -2.80 -9.00
N ASN A 328 10.12 -3.59 -8.23
CA ASN A 328 10.44 -3.95 -6.84
C ASN A 328 10.66 -2.71 -5.94
N TYR A 329 9.92 -1.64 -6.21
CA TYR A 329 9.92 -0.44 -5.39
C TYR A 329 9.22 -0.68 -4.06
N ASP A 330 9.67 -0.02 -2.99
CA ASP A 330 8.82 0.12 -1.82
C ASP A 330 7.63 1.07 -2.09
N TYR A 331 6.65 1.07 -1.18
CA TYR A 331 5.44 1.88 -1.36
C TYR A 331 5.74 3.38 -1.50
N GLN A 332 6.70 3.89 -0.74
CA GLN A 332 7.02 5.32 -0.73
C GLN A 332 7.82 5.72 -1.96
N GLU A 333 8.68 4.84 -2.46
CA GLU A 333 9.41 5.03 -3.70
C GLU A 333 8.46 5.06 -4.90
N ALA A 334 7.54 4.09 -4.99
CA ALA A 334 6.50 4.07 -6.01
C ALA A 334 5.59 5.31 -5.92
N GLN A 335 5.17 5.68 -4.71
CA GLN A 335 4.36 6.88 -4.48
C GLN A 335 5.09 8.16 -4.93
N ARG A 336 6.36 8.32 -4.57
CA ARG A 336 7.17 9.45 -5.06
C ARG A 336 7.25 9.48 -6.58
N LYS A 337 7.47 8.33 -7.21
CA LYS A 337 7.52 8.23 -8.66
C LYS A 337 6.22 8.70 -9.31
N VAL A 338 5.07 8.33 -8.73
CA VAL A 338 3.75 8.74 -9.22
C VAL A 338 3.50 10.24 -9.05
N TYR A 339 3.87 10.84 -7.93
CA TYR A 339 3.58 12.26 -7.70
C TYR A 339 4.62 13.22 -8.31
N TYR A 340 5.89 12.83 -8.31
CA TYR A 340 7.03 13.70 -8.64
C TYR A 340 7.91 13.20 -9.78
N GLY A 341 7.57 12.06 -10.39
CA GLY A 341 8.38 11.46 -11.45
C GLY A 341 8.16 12.04 -12.85
N GLY A 342 7.30 13.06 -13.00
CA GLY A 342 6.94 13.62 -14.29
C GLY A 342 6.25 12.60 -15.19
N LEU A 343 5.47 11.70 -14.63
CA LEU A 343 4.78 10.64 -15.37
C LEU A 343 3.60 11.20 -16.15
N LYS A 344 3.32 10.59 -17.31
CA LYS A 344 2.05 10.73 -18.01
C LYS A 344 1.27 9.43 -17.81
N ILE A 345 0.12 9.52 -17.14
CA ILE A 345 -0.75 8.40 -16.83
C ILE A 345 -1.99 8.51 -17.72
N TYR A 346 -2.21 7.53 -18.59
CA TYR A 346 -3.35 7.48 -19.50
C TYR A 346 -4.46 6.64 -18.88
N ALA A 347 -5.42 7.32 -18.22
CA ALA A 347 -6.54 6.67 -17.56
C ALA A 347 -7.48 6.01 -18.56
N ALA A 348 -8.04 4.87 -18.16
CA ALA A 348 -8.96 4.08 -18.97
C ALA A 348 -10.45 4.46 -18.75
N VAL A 349 -10.72 5.58 -18.10
CA VAL A 349 -12.05 6.09 -17.77
C VAL A 349 -12.87 6.42 -19.04
N ASP A 350 -14.17 6.23 -18.95
CA ASP A 350 -15.13 6.87 -19.84
C ASP A 350 -15.72 8.08 -19.12
N LEU A 351 -15.36 9.28 -19.57
CA LEU A 351 -15.69 10.52 -18.86
C LEU A 351 -17.18 10.79 -18.78
N ASP A 352 -17.96 10.40 -19.77
CA ASP A 352 -19.41 10.63 -19.77
C ASP A 352 -20.11 9.66 -18.83
N VAL A 353 -19.66 8.40 -18.78
CA VAL A 353 -20.14 7.41 -17.82
C VAL A 353 -19.77 7.82 -16.40
N GLN A 354 -18.51 8.22 -16.17
CA GLN A 354 -18.05 8.66 -14.85
C GLN A 354 -18.81 9.88 -14.35
N LYS A 355 -18.98 10.91 -15.18
CA LYS A 355 -19.77 12.12 -14.84
C LYS A 355 -21.23 11.76 -14.50
N THR A 356 -21.84 10.87 -15.28
CA THR A 356 -23.21 10.41 -15.03
C THR A 356 -23.32 9.70 -13.68
N LEU A 357 -22.38 8.81 -13.39
CA LEU A 357 -22.32 8.07 -12.14
C LEU A 357 -22.09 8.99 -10.94
N GLU A 358 -21.11 9.87 -11.01
CA GLU A 358 -20.81 10.84 -9.94
C GLU A 358 -21.98 11.79 -9.67
N ALA A 359 -22.63 12.31 -10.70
CA ALA A 359 -23.79 13.17 -10.55
C ALA A 359 -24.95 12.46 -9.83
N ALA A 360 -25.20 11.18 -10.18
CA ALA A 360 -26.23 10.38 -9.51
C ALA A 360 -25.90 10.14 -8.03
N TYR A 361 -24.66 9.81 -7.70
CA TYR A 361 -24.22 9.53 -6.34
C TYR A 361 -24.10 10.79 -5.48
N ARG A 362 -23.59 11.88 -6.05
CA ARG A 362 -23.48 13.19 -5.37
C ARG A 362 -24.84 13.70 -4.92
N ASN A 363 -25.83 13.62 -5.81
CA ASN A 363 -27.15 14.16 -5.58
C ASN A 363 -28.16 13.10 -5.07
N ARG A 364 -27.72 11.85 -4.89
CA ARG A 364 -28.55 10.68 -4.57
C ARG A 364 -29.75 10.54 -5.54
N THR A 365 -29.55 10.90 -6.82
CA THR A 365 -30.60 10.82 -7.85
C THR A 365 -30.91 9.37 -8.20
N GLY A 366 -32.18 8.97 -8.05
CA GLY A 366 -32.61 7.58 -8.23
C GLY A 366 -32.34 6.70 -7.00
N PHE A 367 -31.83 7.26 -5.92
CA PHE A 367 -31.78 6.56 -4.65
C PHE A 367 -33.14 6.52 -3.99
N PRO A 368 -33.57 5.39 -3.44
CA PRO A 368 -34.84 5.34 -2.70
C PRO A 368 -34.70 6.13 -1.39
N TYR A 369 -35.87 6.50 -0.84
CA TYR A 369 -35.91 7.06 0.51
C TYR A 369 -35.22 6.11 1.52
N ALA A 370 -34.44 6.66 2.42
CA ALA A 370 -33.68 5.89 3.38
C ALA A 370 -33.87 6.44 4.81
N ASN A 371 -33.98 5.53 5.76
CA ASN A 371 -33.92 5.87 7.19
C ASN A 371 -32.46 6.08 7.60
N LYS A 372 -32.26 6.86 8.66
CA LYS A 372 -30.99 6.91 9.36
C LYS A 372 -30.84 5.69 10.29
N ASP A 373 -29.59 5.23 10.47
CA ASP A 373 -29.26 4.22 11.46
C ASP A 373 -29.33 4.79 12.89
N GLU A 374 -28.96 3.99 13.87
CA GLU A 374 -28.90 4.39 15.28
C GLU A 374 -27.88 5.50 15.58
N TYR A 375 -26.89 5.68 14.67
CA TYR A 375 -25.87 6.75 14.74
C TYR A 375 -26.24 7.99 13.93
N GLY A 376 -27.45 8.04 13.37
CA GLY A 376 -27.94 9.16 12.58
C GLY A 376 -27.39 9.21 11.14
N GLN A 377 -26.72 8.14 10.67
CA GLN A 377 -26.15 8.08 9.33
C GLN A 377 -27.14 7.53 8.31
N LEU A 378 -27.12 8.09 7.10
CA LEU A 378 -27.82 7.50 5.95
C LEU A 378 -27.04 6.31 5.39
N PRO A 379 -27.72 5.32 4.77
CA PRO A 379 -27.02 4.27 4.05
C PRO A 379 -26.11 4.84 2.97
N ASP A 380 -24.98 4.23 2.78
CA ASP A 380 -24.03 4.56 1.72
C ASP A 380 -24.16 3.57 0.55
N SER A 381 -23.42 3.80 -0.53
CA SER A 381 -23.42 2.95 -1.70
C SER A 381 -22.12 3.09 -2.46
N SER A 382 -21.71 2.03 -3.14
CA SER A 382 -20.64 2.07 -4.13
C SER A 382 -21.08 1.38 -5.41
N MET A 383 -20.50 1.79 -6.53
CA MET A 383 -20.78 1.19 -7.83
C MET A 383 -19.52 1.15 -8.67
N THR A 384 -19.28 0.01 -9.30
CA THR A 384 -18.24 -0.18 -10.30
C THR A 384 -18.89 -0.52 -11.63
N VAL A 385 -18.44 0.13 -12.70
CA VAL A 385 -18.85 -0.13 -14.08
C VAL A 385 -17.61 -0.56 -14.86
N MET A 386 -17.66 -1.71 -15.50
CA MET A 386 -16.57 -2.28 -16.30
C MET A 386 -17.07 -2.67 -17.69
N ASP A 387 -16.15 -2.72 -18.65
CA ASP A 387 -16.40 -3.46 -19.88
C ASP A 387 -16.06 -4.96 -19.72
N TYR A 388 -16.21 -5.72 -20.79
CA TYR A 388 -15.97 -7.16 -20.77
C TYR A 388 -14.51 -7.57 -21.03
N GLN A 389 -13.61 -6.60 -21.03
CA GLN A 389 -12.16 -6.77 -21.25
C GLN A 389 -11.33 -6.25 -20.07
N GLY A 390 -11.94 -6.09 -18.90
CA GLY A 390 -11.26 -5.70 -17.68
C GLY A 390 -11.12 -4.19 -17.47
N ARG A 391 -11.49 -3.36 -18.45
CA ARG A 391 -11.43 -1.92 -18.30
C ARG A 391 -12.45 -1.43 -17.26
N ILE A 392 -11.98 -0.73 -16.25
CA ILE A 392 -12.84 0.00 -15.32
C ILE A 392 -13.28 1.28 -16.05
N VAL A 393 -14.54 1.32 -16.44
CA VAL A 393 -15.15 2.41 -17.21
C VAL A 393 -15.47 3.59 -16.30
N ALA A 394 -16.03 3.30 -15.12
CA ALA A 394 -16.36 4.28 -14.11
C ALA A 394 -16.47 3.62 -12.74
N LEU A 395 -16.20 4.38 -11.67
CA LEU A 395 -16.45 3.93 -10.30
C LEU A 395 -16.74 5.08 -9.34
N VAL A 396 -17.53 4.78 -8.31
CA VAL A 396 -17.72 5.65 -7.14
C VAL A 396 -17.67 4.85 -5.85
N GLY A 397 -16.99 5.38 -4.86
CA GLY A 397 -16.77 4.74 -3.56
C GLY A 397 -17.68 5.21 -2.43
N GLY A 398 -18.59 6.15 -2.69
CA GLY A 398 -19.50 6.66 -1.67
C GLY A 398 -20.49 7.67 -2.20
N THR A 399 -21.52 7.98 -1.39
CA THR A 399 -22.59 8.94 -1.71
C THR A 399 -22.27 10.35 -1.20
N GLY A 400 -22.88 11.37 -1.80
CA GLY A 400 -22.67 12.77 -1.48
C GLY A 400 -21.44 13.37 -2.15
N LYS A 401 -21.12 14.63 -1.82
CA LYS A 401 -19.93 15.31 -2.34
C LYS A 401 -18.70 14.73 -1.64
N LYS A 402 -17.73 14.26 -2.41
CA LYS A 402 -16.39 13.90 -1.88
C LYS A 402 -15.70 15.19 -1.40
N THR A 403 -15.23 15.19 -0.16
CA THR A 403 -14.74 16.39 0.54
C THR A 403 -13.25 16.33 0.90
N ALA A 404 -12.60 15.21 0.63
CA ALA A 404 -11.17 15.04 0.90
C ALA A 404 -10.57 13.99 -0.03
N ASN A 405 -9.28 14.14 -0.30
CA ASN A 405 -8.49 13.09 -0.94
C ASN A 405 -8.25 11.93 0.04
N ARG A 406 -7.96 10.73 -0.49
CA ARG A 406 -7.78 9.47 0.26
C ARG A 406 -8.99 9.08 1.12
N ALA A 407 -10.18 9.47 0.67
CA ALA A 407 -11.42 9.07 1.30
C ALA A 407 -11.64 7.54 1.17
N TYR A 408 -12.40 6.97 2.11
CA TYR A 408 -12.71 5.54 2.15
C TYR A 408 -13.51 5.09 0.94
N ASN A 409 -12.81 4.47 -0.03
CA ASN A 409 -13.40 4.01 -1.30
C ASN A 409 -14.03 2.63 -1.15
N ARG A 410 -15.36 2.58 -1.00
CA ARG A 410 -16.09 1.31 -0.80
C ARG A 410 -16.15 0.43 -2.04
N ALA A 411 -15.75 0.94 -3.19
CA ALA A 411 -15.71 0.15 -4.41
C ALA A 411 -14.47 -0.74 -4.50
N THR A 412 -13.34 -0.34 -3.88
CA THR A 412 -12.04 -0.94 -4.14
C THR A 412 -11.19 -1.21 -2.90
N ASP A 413 -11.46 -0.52 -1.77
CA ASP A 413 -10.65 -0.69 -0.55
C ASP A 413 -10.87 -2.10 0.05
N PRO A 414 -9.81 -2.88 0.29
CA PRO A 414 -9.93 -4.21 0.92
C PRO A 414 -10.62 -4.20 2.29
N ARG A 415 -10.58 -3.07 3.00
CA ARG A 415 -11.28 -2.89 4.29
C ARG A 415 -12.79 -2.66 4.13
N ALA A 416 -13.23 -2.35 2.91
CA ALA A 416 -14.62 -2.08 2.58
C ALA A 416 -15.41 -3.32 2.13
N LYS A 417 -14.81 -4.50 2.19
CA LYS A 417 -15.46 -5.75 1.80
C LYS A 417 -16.74 -6.00 2.59
N ARG A 418 -17.79 -6.41 1.88
CA ARG A 418 -19.12 -6.66 2.41
C ARG A 418 -19.61 -8.04 2.03
N GLN A 419 -20.47 -8.63 2.87
CA GLN A 419 -21.13 -9.90 2.55
C GLN A 419 -21.95 -9.76 1.26
N PRO A 420 -21.73 -10.62 0.25
CA PRO A 420 -22.44 -10.52 -1.02
C PRO A 420 -23.90 -11.02 -0.97
N GLY A 421 -24.26 -11.76 0.08
CA GLY A 421 -25.54 -12.45 0.12
C GLY A 421 -25.75 -13.31 -1.12
N SER A 422 -26.99 -13.46 -1.57
CA SER A 422 -27.33 -14.31 -2.73
C SER A 422 -26.68 -13.90 -4.06
N SER A 423 -25.98 -12.75 -4.15
CA SER A 423 -25.28 -12.39 -5.38
C SER A 423 -24.04 -13.26 -5.64
N ILE A 424 -23.53 -13.99 -4.65
CA ILE A 424 -22.42 -14.93 -4.82
C ILE A 424 -22.84 -16.25 -5.48
N LYS A 425 -24.11 -16.64 -5.42
CA LYS A 425 -24.61 -17.94 -5.89
C LYS A 425 -24.20 -18.30 -7.33
N PRO A 426 -24.28 -17.38 -8.31
CA PRO A 426 -23.79 -17.64 -9.67
C PRO A 426 -22.34 -18.06 -9.70
N LEU A 427 -21.48 -17.41 -8.89
CA LEU A 427 -20.03 -17.60 -8.90
C LEU A 427 -19.58 -18.80 -8.07
N ALA A 428 -20.17 -18.98 -6.89
CA ALA A 428 -19.73 -20.02 -5.95
C ALA A 428 -20.40 -21.38 -6.17
N VAL A 429 -21.60 -21.42 -6.75
CA VAL A 429 -22.37 -22.68 -6.87
C VAL A 429 -22.75 -22.99 -8.31
N TYR A 430 -23.52 -22.10 -8.96
CA TYR A 430 -24.13 -22.47 -10.23
C TYR A 430 -23.13 -22.58 -11.37
N ALA A 431 -22.28 -21.60 -11.59
CA ALA A 431 -21.25 -21.67 -12.64
C ALA A 431 -20.27 -22.84 -12.42
N PRO A 432 -19.70 -23.05 -11.23
CA PRO A 432 -18.85 -24.22 -10.98
C PRO A 432 -19.54 -25.56 -11.21
N ALA A 433 -20.78 -25.70 -10.80
CA ALA A 433 -21.53 -26.94 -10.96
C ALA A 433 -21.89 -27.24 -12.44
N VAL A 434 -22.27 -26.20 -13.19
CA VAL A 434 -22.51 -26.31 -14.64
C VAL A 434 -21.20 -26.58 -15.39
N ASP A 435 -20.12 -25.88 -15.04
CA ASP A 435 -18.81 -25.99 -15.69
C ASP A 435 -18.20 -27.38 -15.56
N GLN A 436 -18.41 -28.03 -14.41
CA GLN A 436 -18.00 -29.41 -14.15
C GLN A 436 -18.99 -30.45 -14.70
N GLY A 437 -20.13 -30.03 -15.28
CA GLY A 437 -21.16 -30.93 -15.81
C GLY A 437 -21.95 -31.70 -14.74
N LEU A 438 -21.93 -31.21 -13.49
CA LEU A 438 -22.66 -31.81 -12.37
C LEU A 438 -24.17 -31.53 -12.47
N VAL A 439 -24.51 -30.38 -13.01
CA VAL A 439 -25.91 -29.97 -13.28
C VAL A 439 -25.99 -29.21 -14.61
N THR A 440 -27.20 -29.13 -15.14
CA THR A 440 -27.57 -28.27 -16.28
C THR A 440 -28.67 -27.31 -15.84
N PRO A 441 -28.99 -26.26 -16.60
CA PRO A 441 -30.12 -25.38 -16.28
C PRO A 441 -31.46 -26.11 -16.09
N SER A 442 -31.66 -27.24 -16.77
CA SER A 442 -32.89 -28.08 -16.70
C SER A 442 -32.80 -29.20 -15.65
N SER A 443 -31.69 -29.39 -14.98
CA SER A 443 -31.58 -30.40 -13.92
C SER A 443 -32.56 -30.14 -12.80
N LEU A 444 -33.28 -31.20 -12.37
CA LEU A 444 -34.31 -31.13 -11.32
C LEU A 444 -33.66 -31.42 -9.96
N ILE A 445 -33.77 -30.48 -9.03
CA ILE A 445 -33.27 -30.59 -7.65
C ILE A 445 -34.44 -30.39 -6.68
N LEU A 446 -34.47 -31.18 -5.63
CA LEU A 446 -35.52 -31.09 -4.59
C LEU A 446 -35.41 -29.76 -3.85
N ASP A 447 -36.45 -28.95 -3.89
CA ASP A 447 -36.55 -27.70 -3.11
C ASP A 447 -36.97 -28.00 -1.67
N LYS A 448 -36.00 -28.42 -0.86
CA LYS A 448 -36.16 -28.75 0.56
C LYS A 448 -34.89 -28.43 1.34
N ALA A 449 -35.03 -27.82 2.50
CA ALA A 449 -33.96 -27.57 3.45
C ALA A 449 -33.27 -28.89 3.89
N LEU A 450 -32.07 -28.76 4.43
CA LEU A 450 -31.36 -29.85 5.10
C LEU A 450 -31.94 -30.03 6.49
N GLU A 451 -32.48 -31.21 6.78
CA GLU A 451 -33.14 -31.50 8.05
C GLU A 451 -32.14 -31.49 9.21
N LYS A 452 -32.51 -30.84 10.32
CA LYS A 452 -31.75 -30.77 11.57
C LYS A 452 -30.26 -30.37 11.42
N TYR A 453 -29.93 -29.66 10.33
CA TYR A 453 -28.55 -29.33 9.97
C TYR A 453 -27.93 -28.29 10.92
N ASN A 454 -28.70 -27.24 11.29
CA ASN A 454 -28.18 -26.13 12.11
C ASN A 454 -28.76 -26.21 13.53
N ASN A 455 -27.96 -26.75 14.48
CA ASN A 455 -28.36 -26.91 15.88
C ASN A 455 -29.73 -27.58 16.05
N GLY A 456 -29.98 -28.62 15.29
CA GLY A 456 -31.23 -29.38 15.30
C GLY A 456 -32.42 -28.71 14.60
N LYS A 457 -32.19 -27.62 13.88
CA LYS A 457 -33.18 -26.94 13.02
C LYS A 457 -32.88 -27.19 11.57
N ASP A 458 -33.95 -27.18 10.75
CA ASP A 458 -33.82 -27.27 9.31
C ASP A 458 -33.21 -25.98 8.74
N TRP A 459 -32.29 -26.16 7.77
CA TRP A 459 -31.56 -25.03 7.16
C TRP A 459 -31.25 -25.33 5.69
N PRO A 460 -31.27 -24.34 4.80
CA PRO A 460 -31.58 -22.92 5.02
C PRO A 460 -33.10 -22.63 4.98
N GLN A 461 -33.45 -21.39 5.29
CA GLN A 461 -34.74 -20.79 4.94
C GLN A 461 -34.61 -19.99 3.65
N ASN A 462 -35.63 -20.02 2.81
CA ASN A 462 -35.81 -19.08 1.70
C ASN A 462 -36.15 -17.66 2.23
N PHE A 463 -36.13 -16.66 1.35
CA PHE A 463 -36.36 -15.26 1.75
C PHE A 463 -37.75 -15.02 2.38
N ASN A 464 -38.75 -15.78 1.99
CA ASN A 464 -40.12 -15.75 2.54
C ASN A 464 -40.26 -16.51 3.88
N GLY A 465 -39.16 -17.12 4.37
CA GLY A 465 -39.10 -17.85 5.64
C GLY A 465 -39.48 -19.33 5.55
N ASP A 466 -39.84 -19.86 4.38
CA ASP A 466 -40.11 -21.28 4.19
C ASP A 466 -38.81 -22.13 4.09
N HIS A 467 -38.95 -23.43 4.19
CA HIS A 467 -37.88 -24.42 4.07
C HIS A 467 -37.87 -25.15 2.72
N GLY A 468 -38.52 -24.60 1.71
CA GLY A 468 -38.72 -25.16 0.38
C GLY A 468 -40.13 -25.68 0.14
N SER A 469 -40.49 -25.90 -1.12
CA SER A 469 -41.80 -26.36 -1.55
C SER A 469 -41.99 -27.88 -1.46
N GLU A 470 -40.91 -28.64 -1.20
CA GLU A 470 -40.83 -30.10 -1.32
C GLU A 470 -41.07 -30.64 -2.73
N GLU A 471 -40.99 -29.77 -3.74
CA GLU A 471 -41.10 -30.13 -5.15
C GLU A 471 -39.73 -30.17 -5.82
N TYR A 472 -39.63 -30.85 -6.96
CA TYR A 472 -38.46 -30.82 -7.81
C TYR A 472 -38.54 -29.61 -8.74
N LEU A 473 -37.63 -28.65 -8.58
CA LEU A 473 -37.53 -27.46 -9.42
C LEU A 473 -36.25 -27.50 -10.26
N THR A 474 -36.28 -26.80 -11.40
CA THR A 474 -35.08 -26.69 -12.24
C THR A 474 -34.05 -25.78 -11.59
N VAL A 475 -32.74 -26.03 -11.89
CA VAL A 475 -31.63 -25.18 -11.51
C VAL A 475 -31.86 -23.74 -11.97
N GLU A 476 -32.39 -23.55 -13.19
CA GLU A 476 -32.77 -22.26 -13.74
C GLU A 476 -33.80 -21.54 -12.86
N GLU A 477 -34.90 -22.21 -12.53
CA GLU A 477 -35.94 -21.62 -11.69
C GLU A 477 -35.42 -21.25 -10.30
N ALA A 478 -34.61 -22.09 -9.70
CA ALA A 478 -33.98 -21.83 -8.40
C ALA A 478 -33.09 -20.58 -8.43
N LEU A 479 -32.30 -20.38 -9.51
CA LEU A 479 -31.48 -19.18 -9.68
C LEU A 479 -32.36 -17.94 -9.91
N VAL A 480 -33.35 -18.01 -10.78
CA VAL A 480 -34.29 -16.92 -11.11
C VAL A 480 -35.00 -16.41 -9.86
N ARG A 481 -35.53 -17.32 -9.07
CA ARG A 481 -36.24 -17.02 -7.80
C ARG A 481 -35.29 -16.78 -6.63
N SER A 482 -33.97 -17.05 -6.83
CA SER A 482 -32.94 -16.92 -5.78
C SER A 482 -33.17 -17.79 -4.54
N LEU A 483 -33.72 -18.99 -4.72
CA LEU A 483 -33.93 -19.94 -3.62
C LEU A 483 -32.60 -20.24 -2.89
N ASN A 484 -32.70 -20.53 -1.60
CA ASN A 484 -31.52 -20.86 -0.75
C ASN A 484 -31.31 -22.39 -0.66
N THR A 485 -32.40 -23.16 -0.68
CA THR A 485 -32.40 -24.62 -0.50
C THR A 485 -31.62 -25.34 -1.59
N ILE A 486 -31.87 -25.02 -2.86
CA ILE A 486 -31.29 -25.69 -4.01
C ILE A 486 -29.77 -25.47 -4.14
N PRO A 487 -29.23 -24.23 -4.08
CA PRO A 487 -27.77 -24.06 -4.14
C PRO A 487 -27.04 -24.71 -2.96
N VAL A 488 -27.65 -24.77 -1.77
CA VAL A 488 -27.08 -25.47 -0.61
C VAL A 488 -26.99 -26.98 -0.92
N ARG A 489 -28.02 -27.57 -1.52
CA ARG A 489 -28.01 -28.99 -1.93
C ARG A 489 -26.97 -29.26 -3.01
N ILE A 490 -26.93 -28.45 -4.07
CA ILE A 490 -25.92 -28.57 -5.13
C ILE A 490 -24.49 -28.52 -4.51
N LEU A 491 -24.26 -27.57 -3.64
CA LEU A 491 -22.95 -27.40 -3.00
C LEU A 491 -22.60 -28.60 -2.11
N LYS A 492 -23.57 -29.07 -1.28
CA LYS A 492 -23.33 -30.16 -0.32
C LYS A 492 -23.27 -31.54 -1.00
N GLU A 493 -24.18 -31.79 -1.94
CA GLU A 493 -24.42 -33.14 -2.45
C GLU A 493 -23.65 -33.44 -3.76
N SER A 494 -23.21 -32.40 -4.49
CA SER A 494 -22.60 -32.56 -5.81
C SER A 494 -21.24 -31.86 -5.97
N LEU A 495 -21.15 -30.56 -5.68
CA LEU A 495 -19.97 -29.74 -5.99
C LEU A 495 -18.89 -29.84 -4.91
N GLY A 496 -19.25 -29.74 -3.63
CA GLY A 496 -18.35 -29.61 -2.51
C GLY A 496 -17.81 -28.19 -2.28
N THR A 497 -17.49 -27.87 -1.02
CA THR A 497 -16.98 -26.52 -0.65
C THR A 497 -15.56 -26.27 -1.16
N GLY A 498 -14.72 -27.29 -1.30
CA GLY A 498 -13.36 -27.17 -1.84
C GLY A 498 -13.33 -26.68 -3.28
N PRO A 499 -13.95 -27.38 -4.24
CA PRO A 499 -14.05 -26.92 -5.62
C PRO A 499 -14.73 -25.55 -5.75
N SER A 500 -15.82 -25.29 -5.01
CA SER A 500 -16.48 -24.00 -4.98
C SER A 500 -15.52 -22.87 -4.59
N MET A 501 -14.79 -23.03 -3.48
CA MET A 501 -13.78 -22.07 -3.02
C MET A 501 -12.68 -21.84 -4.05
N LYS A 502 -12.24 -22.91 -4.72
CA LYS A 502 -11.24 -22.81 -5.79
C LYS A 502 -11.74 -21.96 -6.95
N TYR A 503 -12.99 -22.12 -7.40
CA TYR A 503 -13.56 -21.26 -8.43
C TYR A 503 -13.64 -19.80 -7.95
N CYS A 504 -14.10 -19.56 -6.73
CA CYS A 504 -14.17 -18.20 -6.18
C CYS A 504 -12.82 -17.50 -6.19
N ASN A 505 -11.75 -18.17 -5.72
CA ASN A 505 -10.45 -17.51 -5.52
C ASN A 505 -9.52 -17.58 -6.73
N GLU A 506 -9.46 -18.75 -7.42
CA GLU A 506 -8.50 -18.94 -8.51
C GLU A 506 -9.07 -18.62 -9.90
N ARG A 507 -10.42 -18.61 -10.05
CA ARG A 507 -11.07 -18.36 -11.33
C ARG A 507 -11.79 -17.01 -11.41
N PHE A 508 -12.38 -16.59 -10.28
CA PHE A 508 -13.13 -15.35 -10.19
C PHE A 508 -12.44 -14.28 -9.32
N HIS A 509 -11.30 -14.62 -8.72
CA HIS A 509 -10.43 -13.74 -7.93
C HIS A 509 -11.16 -12.95 -6.81
N LEU A 510 -12.09 -13.62 -6.10
CA LEU A 510 -12.87 -12.99 -5.03
C LEU A 510 -12.10 -12.82 -3.71
N SER A 511 -10.92 -13.41 -3.56
CA SER A 511 -10.08 -13.33 -2.36
C SER A 511 -10.81 -13.68 -1.05
N LEU A 512 -11.64 -14.75 -1.07
CA LEU A 512 -12.32 -15.25 0.11
C LEU A 512 -11.34 -15.95 1.07
N GLY A 513 -11.56 -15.82 2.38
CA GLY A 513 -10.71 -16.42 3.40
C GLY A 513 -11.05 -17.88 3.70
N GLU A 514 -10.15 -18.64 4.35
CA GLU A 514 -10.37 -20.05 4.67
C GLU A 514 -11.63 -20.29 5.53
N LYS A 515 -12.02 -19.31 6.36
CA LYS A 515 -13.28 -19.38 7.14
C LYS A 515 -14.55 -19.34 6.29
N ASP A 516 -14.42 -18.96 5.01
CA ASP A 516 -15.53 -18.90 4.07
C ASP A 516 -15.76 -20.22 3.33
N LYS A 517 -14.92 -21.22 3.54
CA LYS A 517 -15.01 -22.56 2.95
C LYS A 517 -16.07 -23.44 3.64
N ASP A 518 -17.28 -22.94 3.71
CA ASP A 518 -18.41 -23.61 4.32
C ASP A 518 -19.69 -23.38 3.49
N LEU A 519 -20.75 -24.14 3.80
CA LEU A 519 -22.01 -24.11 3.07
C LEU A 519 -22.69 -22.73 3.12
N SER A 520 -22.72 -22.09 4.29
CA SER A 520 -23.40 -20.80 4.44
C SER A 520 -22.68 -19.67 3.67
N PRO A 521 -21.35 -19.46 3.82
CA PRO A 521 -20.66 -18.45 3.02
C PRO A 521 -20.81 -18.67 1.51
N LEU A 522 -20.62 -19.88 1.01
CA LEU A 522 -20.55 -20.15 -0.42
C LEU A 522 -21.93 -20.26 -1.09
N ALA A 523 -22.92 -20.89 -0.43
CA ALA A 523 -24.23 -21.10 -1.05
C ALA A 523 -25.23 -19.95 -0.84
N VAL A 524 -25.10 -19.16 0.23
CA VAL A 524 -26.03 -18.06 0.54
C VAL A 524 -25.37 -16.71 0.78
N GLY A 525 -24.04 -16.69 0.81
CA GLY A 525 -23.25 -15.44 0.83
C GLY A 525 -23.05 -14.81 2.21
N GLY A 526 -23.18 -15.58 3.27
CA GLY A 526 -22.84 -15.15 4.63
C GLY A 526 -21.33 -15.22 4.90
N THR A 527 -20.52 -14.58 4.05
CA THR A 527 -19.05 -14.64 4.11
C THR A 527 -18.47 -13.87 5.30
N ASN A 528 -17.35 -14.36 5.84
CA ASN A 528 -16.61 -13.67 6.88
C ASN A 528 -15.71 -12.56 6.28
N THR A 529 -15.11 -12.83 5.13
CA THR A 529 -14.19 -11.91 4.45
C THR A 529 -14.94 -10.80 3.67
N GLY A 530 -16.03 -11.16 3.00
CA GLY A 530 -16.76 -10.24 2.12
C GLY A 530 -16.07 -10.01 0.78
N VAL A 531 -16.69 -9.14 -0.04
CA VAL A 531 -16.23 -8.76 -1.39
C VAL A 531 -16.43 -7.26 -1.61
N THR A 532 -15.73 -6.70 -2.61
CA THR A 532 -15.92 -5.33 -3.11
C THR A 532 -16.78 -5.30 -4.35
N THR A 533 -17.27 -4.10 -4.76
CA THR A 533 -17.98 -3.97 -6.03
C THR A 533 -17.08 -4.19 -7.24
N LEU A 534 -15.79 -3.90 -7.12
CA LEU A 534 -14.82 -4.19 -8.17
C LEU A 534 -14.64 -5.70 -8.39
N GLU A 535 -14.39 -6.46 -7.33
CA GLU A 535 -14.27 -7.94 -7.41
C GLU A 535 -15.53 -8.57 -8.01
N MET A 536 -16.73 -8.11 -7.60
CA MET A 536 -18.00 -8.64 -8.12
C MET A 536 -18.24 -8.25 -9.58
N ALA A 537 -17.91 -7.04 -10.00
CA ALA A 537 -18.07 -6.63 -11.39
C ALA A 537 -17.14 -7.44 -12.32
N ALA A 538 -15.88 -7.60 -11.93
CA ALA A 538 -14.89 -8.40 -12.68
C ALA A 538 -15.31 -9.88 -12.81
N ALA A 539 -15.78 -10.49 -11.72
CA ALA A 539 -16.26 -11.86 -11.74
C ALA A 539 -17.50 -12.03 -12.61
N PHE A 540 -18.47 -11.09 -12.55
CA PHE A 540 -19.69 -11.14 -13.37
C PHE A 540 -19.44 -10.85 -14.86
N ALA A 541 -18.33 -10.16 -15.21
CA ALA A 541 -17.93 -9.94 -16.59
C ALA A 541 -17.73 -11.27 -17.35
N THR A 542 -17.29 -12.32 -16.66
CA THR A 542 -17.06 -13.66 -17.26
C THR A 542 -18.32 -14.25 -17.88
N PHE A 543 -19.50 -13.89 -17.42
CA PHE A 543 -20.76 -14.37 -17.99
C PHE A 543 -21.11 -13.72 -19.33
N GLY A 544 -20.60 -12.53 -19.61
CA GLY A 544 -20.88 -11.78 -20.84
C GLY A 544 -19.80 -11.85 -21.92
N ASN A 545 -18.66 -12.47 -21.64
CA ASN A 545 -17.50 -12.47 -22.55
C ASN A 545 -16.96 -13.87 -22.91
N GLY A 546 -17.76 -14.91 -22.81
CA GLY A 546 -17.35 -16.29 -23.12
C GLY A 546 -16.51 -16.94 -22.02
N GLY A 547 -16.68 -16.53 -20.78
CA GLY A 547 -16.07 -17.15 -19.62
C GLY A 547 -14.64 -16.71 -19.32
N ARG A 548 -14.19 -15.61 -19.88
CA ARG A 548 -12.83 -15.08 -19.72
C ARG A 548 -12.77 -14.08 -18.58
N TYR A 549 -11.80 -14.26 -17.67
CA TYR A 549 -11.48 -13.28 -16.64
C TYR A 549 -10.33 -12.38 -17.11
N PHE A 550 -10.54 -11.09 -17.03
CA PHE A 550 -9.53 -10.06 -17.23
C PHE A 550 -9.23 -9.39 -15.89
N GLU A 551 -7.96 -9.21 -15.56
CA GLU A 551 -7.57 -8.41 -14.40
C GLU A 551 -8.07 -6.97 -14.58
N PRO A 552 -8.79 -6.41 -13.60
CA PRO A 552 -9.31 -5.04 -13.72
C PRO A 552 -8.21 -3.99 -13.85
N TYR A 553 -8.37 -3.07 -14.79
CA TYR A 553 -7.42 -1.97 -14.97
C TYR A 553 -8.12 -0.61 -15.13
N SER A 554 -7.51 0.42 -14.54
CA SER A 554 -8.01 1.79 -14.55
C SER A 554 -7.17 2.75 -15.41
N TYR A 555 -6.08 2.27 -15.99
CA TYR A 555 -5.23 3.02 -16.92
C TYR A 555 -4.73 2.12 -18.05
N TYR A 556 -4.48 2.68 -19.21
CA TYR A 556 -3.92 1.97 -20.37
C TYR A 556 -2.40 1.86 -20.26
N GLN A 557 -1.74 3.02 -20.10
CA GLN A 557 -0.28 3.11 -20.05
C GLN A 557 0.17 4.17 -19.06
N VAL A 558 1.40 4.00 -18.56
CA VAL A 558 2.17 5.01 -17.85
C VAL A 558 3.50 5.20 -18.56
N THR A 559 3.80 6.43 -18.95
CA THR A 559 5.09 6.77 -19.58
C THR A 559 5.88 7.75 -18.71
N ASP A 560 7.20 7.76 -18.87
CA ASP A 560 8.04 8.81 -18.33
C ASP A 560 7.95 10.09 -19.21
N ARG A 561 8.63 11.15 -18.80
CA ARG A 561 8.69 12.42 -19.56
C ARG A 561 9.26 12.29 -20.96
N ASN A 562 10.11 11.28 -21.20
CA ASN A 562 10.75 11.04 -22.49
C ASN A 562 9.87 10.20 -23.41
N GLY A 563 8.70 9.75 -22.95
CA GLY A 563 7.79 8.88 -23.67
C GLY A 563 8.10 7.39 -23.53
N ASN A 564 9.08 7.00 -22.70
CA ASN A 564 9.34 5.59 -22.46
C ASN A 564 8.19 4.97 -21.64
N VAL A 565 7.65 3.87 -22.14
CA VAL A 565 6.56 3.15 -21.46
C VAL A 565 7.12 2.43 -20.23
N LEU A 566 6.60 2.76 -19.06
CA LEU A 566 6.94 2.13 -17.78
C LEU A 566 5.97 1.01 -17.44
N LEU A 567 4.68 1.23 -17.63
CA LEU A 567 3.61 0.24 -17.39
C LEU A 567 2.68 0.21 -18.58
N ASP A 568 2.21 -0.98 -18.97
CA ASP A 568 1.35 -1.18 -20.13
C ASP A 568 0.32 -2.28 -19.88
N ARG A 569 -0.94 -1.88 -19.63
CA ARG A 569 -2.09 -2.75 -19.40
C ARG A 569 -2.80 -3.18 -20.68
N THR A 570 -2.40 -2.65 -21.85
CA THR A 570 -3.03 -2.98 -23.13
C THR A 570 -2.64 -4.37 -23.65
N LYS A 571 -1.61 -4.97 -23.09
CA LYS A 571 -1.06 -6.27 -23.50
C LYS A 571 -1.51 -7.45 -22.66
N GLU A 572 -2.30 -7.20 -21.62
CA GLU A 572 -2.74 -8.28 -20.74
C GLU A 572 -3.67 -9.26 -21.44
N GLN A 573 -3.46 -10.53 -21.19
CA GLN A 573 -4.26 -11.61 -21.76
C GLN A 573 -5.23 -12.15 -20.70
N PRO A 574 -6.47 -12.48 -21.08
CA PRO A 574 -7.44 -13.05 -20.15
C PRO A 574 -7.11 -14.49 -19.78
N GLU A 575 -7.54 -14.88 -18.60
CA GLU A 575 -7.58 -16.27 -18.18
C GLU A 575 -8.97 -16.88 -18.48
N GLN A 576 -9.01 -18.14 -18.93
CA GLN A 576 -10.31 -18.83 -19.07
C GLN A 576 -10.79 -19.28 -17.68
N ALA A 577 -11.74 -18.54 -17.11
CA ALA A 577 -12.32 -18.83 -15.81
C ALA A 577 -13.30 -20.01 -15.83
N ILE A 578 -14.22 -19.99 -16.81
CA ILE A 578 -15.24 -21.02 -17.06
C ILE A 578 -15.36 -21.26 -18.57
N LYS A 579 -15.91 -22.40 -18.98
CA LYS A 579 -16.16 -22.70 -20.38
C LYS A 579 -17.13 -21.69 -21.00
N ASP A 580 -16.98 -21.42 -22.30
CA ASP A 580 -17.89 -20.56 -23.04
C ASP A 580 -19.35 -21.04 -22.93
N SER A 581 -19.59 -22.33 -23.06
CA SER A 581 -20.92 -22.93 -22.90
C SER A 581 -21.51 -22.73 -21.50
N THR A 582 -20.66 -22.70 -20.46
CA THR A 582 -21.07 -22.38 -19.10
C THR A 582 -21.45 -20.90 -18.97
N ALA A 583 -20.64 -20.01 -19.55
CA ALA A 583 -20.94 -18.57 -19.57
C ALA A 583 -22.26 -18.27 -20.26
N GLN A 584 -22.52 -18.87 -21.42
CA GLN A 584 -23.80 -18.76 -22.15
C GLN A 584 -24.99 -19.27 -21.34
N SER A 585 -24.83 -20.42 -20.66
CA SER A 585 -25.87 -20.98 -19.79
C SER A 585 -26.18 -20.04 -18.62
N MET A 586 -25.14 -19.49 -17.96
CA MET A 586 -25.29 -18.54 -16.87
C MET A 586 -25.92 -17.22 -17.33
N LEU A 587 -25.45 -16.67 -18.46
CA LEU A 587 -26.04 -15.46 -19.08
C LEU A 587 -27.53 -15.66 -19.36
N GLY A 588 -27.90 -16.81 -19.90
CA GLY A 588 -29.33 -17.17 -20.18
C GLY A 588 -30.16 -17.17 -18.91
N MET A 589 -29.72 -17.90 -17.86
CA MET A 589 -30.43 -17.97 -16.59
C MET A 589 -30.53 -16.60 -15.88
N LEU A 590 -29.45 -15.82 -15.87
CA LEU A 590 -29.42 -14.48 -15.26
C LEU A 590 -30.24 -13.45 -16.04
N THR A 591 -30.39 -13.61 -17.37
CA THR A 591 -31.32 -12.81 -18.19
C THR A 591 -32.75 -13.08 -17.78
N LYS A 592 -33.12 -14.34 -17.54
CA LYS A 592 -34.44 -14.72 -17.06
C LYS A 592 -34.76 -14.17 -15.68
N ALA A 593 -33.77 -14.06 -14.79
CA ALA A 593 -33.94 -13.41 -13.49
C ALA A 593 -34.37 -11.94 -13.58
N VAL A 594 -34.07 -11.26 -14.70
CA VAL A 594 -34.50 -9.87 -14.98
C VAL A 594 -35.81 -9.79 -15.75
N THR A 595 -36.09 -10.77 -16.60
CA THR A 595 -37.23 -10.71 -17.54
C THR A 595 -38.49 -11.42 -17.05
N GLN A 596 -38.35 -12.45 -16.21
CA GLN A 596 -39.51 -13.18 -15.65
C GLN A 596 -40.07 -12.45 -14.43
N SER A 597 -41.40 -12.43 -14.29
CA SER A 597 -42.12 -11.72 -13.21
C SER A 597 -41.79 -12.24 -11.79
N ASN A 598 -41.44 -13.52 -11.67
CA ASN A 598 -40.98 -14.15 -10.42
C ASN A 598 -39.47 -13.99 -10.18
N GLY A 599 -38.75 -13.37 -11.09
CA GLY A 599 -37.32 -13.13 -10.98
C GLY A 599 -36.98 -11.98 -10.02
N THR A 600 -35.95 -12.13 -9.22
CA THR A 600 -35.53 -11.10 -8.22
C THR A 600 -35.04 -9.81 -8.86
N GLY A 601 -34.54 -9.86 -10.10
CA GLY A 601 -34.15 -8.70 -10.91
C GLY A 601 -35.25 -8.07 -11.74
N TYR A 602 -36.51 -8.61 -11.69
CA TYR A 602 -37.61 -8.11 -12.50
C TYR A 602 -37.79 -6.59 -12.35
N GLY A 603 -38.04 -5.92 -13.49
CA GLY A 603 -38.20 -4.46 -13.55
C GLY A 603 -36.88 -3.64 -13.62
N SER A 604 -35.74 -4.30 -13.74
CA SER A 604 -34.45 -3.61 -13.93
C SER A 604 -33.86 -3.76 -15.34
N LYS A 605 -34.64 -4.25 -16.30
CA LYS A 605 -34.22 -4.36 -17.70
C LYS A 605 -33.95 -2.98 -18.28
N ILE A 606 -32.77 -2.76 -18.83
CA ILE A 606 -32.42 -1.56 -19.58
C ILE A 606 -33.12 -1.65 -20.96
N SER A 607 -33.85 -0.60 -21.31
CA SER A 607 -34.63 -0.55 -22.57
C SER A 607 -33.70 -0.82 -23.78
N ARG A 608 -34.19 -1.63 -24.74
CA ARG A 608 -33.49 -2.04 -25.97
C ARG A 608 -32.32 -3.00 -25.79
N PHE A 609 -31.84 -3.24 -24.56
CA PHE A 609 -30.67 -4.10 -24.31
C PHE A 609 -31.06 -5.38 -23.58
N GLN A 610 -30.43 -6.49 -23.95
CA GLN A 610 -30.43 -7.68 -23.11
C GLN A 610 -29.79 -7.30 -21.77
N THR A 611 -30.45 -7.60 -20.67
CA THR A 611 -29.95 -7.29 -19.32
C THR A 611 -29.94 -8.58 -18.51
N PHE A 612 -28.85 -8.87 -17.85
CA PHE A 612 -28.71 -10.00 -16.94
C PHE A 612 -28.33 -9.52 -15.55
N ALA A 613 -28.80 -10.20 -14.50
CA ALA A 613 -28.40 -9.80 -13.16
C ALA A 613 -28.70 -10.84 -12.08
N LYS A 614 -28.05 -10.64 -10.93
CA LYS A 614 -28.36 -11.29 -9.68
C LYS A 614 -28.43 -10.27 -8.54
N THR A 615 -29.51 -10.32 -7.77
CA THR A 615 -29.64 -9.56 -6.53
C THR A 615 -28.98 -10.29 -5.36
N GLY A 616 -28.47 -9.50 -4.40
CA GLY A 616 -28.00 -9.98 -3.10
C GLY A 616 -28.73 -9.28 -1.96
N THR A 617 -28.97 -10.02 -0.90
CA THR A 617 -29.46 -9.52 0.38
C THR A 617 -28.80 -10.35 1.46
N THR A 618 -28.24 -9.69 2.46
CA THR A 618 -27.64 -10.38 3.62
C THR A 618 -28.67 -10.59 4.72
N SER A 619 -28.32 -11.42 5.70
CA SER A 619 -29.10 -11.61 6.90
C SER A 619 -29.46 -10.26 7.53
N GLU A 620 -30.65 -10.17 8.13
CA GLU A 620 -31.17 -8.95 8.77
C GLU A 620 -31.26 -7.72 7.84
N ASN A 621 -31.17 -7.91 6.52
CA ASN A 621 -31.22 -6.83 5.52
C ASN A 621 -30.14 -5.74 5.70
N CYS A 622 -28.92 -6.09 6.14
CA CYS A 622 -27.85 -5.10 6.35
C CYS A 622 -27.23 -4.62 5.04
N ASP A 623 -27.11 -5.49 4.04
CA ASP A 623 -26.51 -5.17 2.74
C ASP A 623 -27.46 -5.58 1.60
N LYS A 624 -27.50 -4.75 0.58
CA LYS A 624 -28.21 -5.01 -0.68
C LYS A 624 -27.23 -4.90 -1.84
N TRP A 625 -27.28 -5.90 -2.71
CA TRP A 625 -26.43 -5.99 -3.88
C TRP A 625 -27.23 -6.12 -5.16
N TYR A 626 -26.66 -5.62 -6.25
CA TYR A 626 -27.10 -5.88 -7.61
C TYR A 626 -25.87 -6.01 -8.50
N CYS A 627 -25.64 -7.21 -9.05
CA CYS A 627 -24.53 -7.51 -9.94
C CYS A 627 -25.07 -8.01 -11.27
N GLY A 628 -24.65 -7.39 -12.36
CA GLY A 628 -25.13 -7.74 -13.71
C GLY A 628 -24.82 -6.66 -14.73
N GLY A 629 -25.35 -6.78 -15.94
CA GLY A 629 -25.00 -5.85 -17.01
C GLY A 629 -25.83 -5.97 -18.25
N THR A 630 -25.34 -5.29 -19.28
CA THR A 630 -25.84 -5.24 -20.67
C THR A 630 -24.69 -5.64 -21.59
N PRO A 631 -24.90 -5.76 -22.93
CA PRO A 631 -23.76 -6.01 -23.83
C PRO A 631 -22.66 -4.95 -23.86
N HIS A 632 -22.92 -3.75 -23.32
CA HIS A 632 -21.90 -2.70 -23.23
C HIS A 632 -21.08 -2.78 -21.95
N TYR A 633 -21.75 -2.94 -20.80
CA TYR A 633 -21.13 -2.83 -19.49
C TYR A 633 -21.65 -3.84 -18.49
N VAL A 634 -20.76 -4.30 -17.63
CA VAL A 634 -21.10 -5.05 -16.43
C VAL A 634 -20.92 -4.15 -15.21
N THR A 635 -21.78 -4.34 -14.20
CA THR A 635 -21.77 -3.51 -12.99
C THR A 635 -21.94 -4.35 -11.74
N ALA A 636 -21.41 -3.84 -10.63
CA ALA A 636 -21.83 -4.24 -9.30
C ALA A 636 -22.15 -3.01 -8.46
N VAL A 637 -23.30 -3.06 -7.78
CA VAL A 637 -23.79 -2.01 -6.88
C VAL A 637 -23.97 -2.62 -5.50
N TRP A 638 -23.37 -1.98 -4.50
CA TRP A 638 -23.62 -2.23 -3.08
C TRP A 638 -24.38 -1.06 -2.45
N TYR A 639 -25.25 -1.36 -1.48
CA TYR A 639 -25.99 -0.39 -0.69
C TYR A 639 -26.14 -0.91 0.75
N GLY A 640 -25.71 -0.12 1.75
CA GLY A 640 -25.76 -0.49 3.15
C GLY A 640 -25.26 0.61 4.08
N TYR A 641 -25.26 0.36 5.39
CA TYR A 641 -24.64 1.25 6.35
C TYR A 641 -23.15 0.89 6.52
N ASN A 642 -22.34 1.87 6.92
CA ASN A 642 -20.93 1.64 7.25
C ASN A 642 -20.79 0.62 8.39
N ASN A 643 -21.56 0.77 9.44
CA ASN A 643 -21.74 -0.23 10.48
C ASN A 643 -23.00 -1.07 10.10
N PRO A 644 -22.84 -2.40 9.91
CA PRO A 644 -23.97 -3.24 9.51
C PRO A 644 -25.18 -3.03 10.40
N SER A 645 -26.26 -2.60 9.81
CA SER A 645 -27.55 -2.32 10.47
C SER A 645 -28.71 -2.59 9.53
N ASN A 646 -29.88 -2.93 10.05
CA ASN A 646 -31.06 -3.24 9.23
C ASN A 646 -31.52 -2.03 8.43
N LEU A 647 -31.54 -2.14 7.12
CA LEU A 647 -31.93 -1.09 6.17
C LEU A 647 -33.43 -0.77 6.18
N ARG A 648 -34.25 -1.61 6.82
CA ARG A 648 -35.73 -1.47 6.88
C ARG A 648 -36.40 -1.32 5.51
N THR A 649 -35.81 -1.93 4.47
CA THR A 649 -36.29 -1.88 3.08
C THR A 649 -37.28 -2.99 2.74
N GLY A 650 -37.48 -3.95 3.64
CA GLY A 650 -38.29 -5.14 3.36
C GLY A 650 -37.79 -5.91 2.14
N SER A 651 -38.69 -6.24 1.22
CA SER A 651 -38.35 -6.92 -0.04
C SER A 651 -37.77 -6.01 -1.13
N SER A 652 -37.78 -4.69 -0.93
CA SER A 652 -37.16 -3.73 -1.87
C SER A 652 -35.66 -3.87 -1.92
N ASN A 653 -35.06 -3.72 -3.09
CA ASN A 653 -33.64 -3.73 -3.29
C ASN A 653 -33.14 -2.38 -3.86
N PRO A 654 -32.63 -1.47 -3.00
CA PRO A 654 -32.09 -0.17 -3.40
C PRO A 654 -30.98 -0.25 -4.44
N ALA A 655 -30.10 -1.24 -4.36
CA ALA A 655 -29.02 -1.42 -5.33
C ALA A 655 -29.54 -1.67 -6.75
N LYS A 656 -30.67 -2.44 -6.88
CA LYS A 656 -31.38 -2.61 -8.15
C LYS A 656 -31.93 -1.28 -8.69
N THR A 657 -32.51 -0.46 -7.84
CA THR A 657 -33.07 0.84 -8.22
C THR A 657 -32.00 1.81 -8.69
N ILE A 658 -30.86 1.85 -7.98
CA ILE A 658 -29.69 2.67 -8.34
C ILE A 658 -29.12 2.21 -9.69
N PHE A 659 -28.89 0.89 -9.87
CA PHE A 659 -28.47 0.34 -11.16
C PHE A 659 -29.37 0.82 -12.30
N TYR A 660 -30.69 0.59 -12.19
CA TYR A 660 -31.63 0.97 -13.23
C TYR A 660 -31.60 2.46 -13.54
N SER A 661 -31.60 3.31 -12.52
CA SER A 661 -31.57 4.77 -12.66
C SER A 661 -30.30 5.27 -13.36
N VAL A 662 -29.12 4.77 -12.98
CA VAL A 662 -27.83 5.19 -13.54
C VAL A 662 -27.67 4.61 -14.95
N MET A 663 -27.82 3.30 -15.10
CA MET A 663 -27.53 2.62 -16.37
C MET A 663 -28.56 2.95 -17.47
N SER A 664 -29.81 3.31 -17.13
CA SER A 664 -30.74 3.82 -18.10
C SER A 664 -30.29 5.14 -18.74
N LYS A 665 -29.67 6.03 -17.96
CA LYS A 665 -29.09 7.28 -18.48
C LYS A 665 -27.84 7.03 -19.31
N VAL A 666 -26.92 6.18 -18.80
CA VAL A 666 -25.73 5.78 -19.52
C VAL A 666 -26.04 5.22 -20.89
N HIS A 667 -27.09 4.39 -20.99
CA HIS A 667 -27.48 3.72 -22.25
C HIS A 667 -28.39 4.54 -23.15
N GLN A 668 -28.77 5.76 -22.79
CA GLN A 668 -29.81 6.54 -23.51
C GLN A 668 -29.50 6.67 -24.99
N ASN A 669 -28.28 6.96 -25.36
CA ASN A 669 -27.81 7.22 -26.73
C ASN A 669 -26.93 6.11 -27.30
N MET A 670 -26.72 5.02 -26.57
CA MET A 670 -25.83 3.94 -27.04
C MET A 670 -26.49 3.13 -28.16
N PRO A 671 -25.72 2.65 -29.14
CA PRO A 671 -26.19 1.76 -30.20
C PRO A 671 -26.66 0.42 -29.60
N VAL A 672 -27.62 -0.23 -30.20
CA VAL A 672 -28.01 -1.59 -29.82
C VAL A 672 -26.88 -2.55 -30.15
N LYS A 673 -26.51 -3.39 -29.19
CA LYS A 673 -25.42 -4.36 -29.26
C LYS A 673 -25.83 -5.67 -28.63
N THR A 674 -25.27 -6.77 -29.07
CA THR A 674 -25.42 -8.12 -28.53
C THR A 674 -24.12 -8.59 -27.87
N PHE A 675 -24.13 -9.64 -27.02
CA PHE A 675 -22.98 -10.10 -26.28
C PHE A 675 -21.88 -10.73 -27.15
N ASP A 676 -22.16 -11.07 -28.37
CA ASP A 676 -21.22 -11.58 -29.37
C ASP A 676 -20.46 -10.47 -30.14
N GLN A 677 -20.83 -9.21 -29.96
CA GLN A 677 -20.23 -8.04 -30.62
C GLN A 677 -19.31 -7.29 -29.62
N THR A 678 -18.13 -7.82 -29.39
CA THR A 678 -17.13 -7.16 -28.53
C THR A 678 -16.14 -6.34 -29.36
N GLU A 679 -16.21 -5.00 -29.33
CA GLU A 679 -15.14 -4.11 -29.73
C GLU A 679 -14.17 -3.91 -28.57
N THR A 680 -12.86 -3.80 -28.88
CA THR A 680 -11.86 -3.61 -27.84
C THR A 680 -11.59 -2.11 -27.64
N ALA A 681 -11.78 -1.63 -26.42
CA ALA A 681 -11.39 -0.27 -26.02
C ALA A 681 -9.87 -0.06 -26.14
N VAL A 682 -9.11 -1.13 -26.03
CA VAL A 682 -7.63 -1.16 -26.22
C VAL A 682 -7.27 -0.85 -27.68
N ASP A 683 -7.98 -1.43 -28.64
CA ASP A 683 -7.69 -1.14 -30.07
C ASP A 683 -7.91 0.33 -30.40
N ASN A 684 -8.92 0.97 -29.79
CA ASN A 684 -9.15 2.40 -29.93
C ASN A 684 -8.01 3.22 -29.31
N PHE A 685 -7.54 2.86 -28.12
CA PHE A 685 -6.40 3.54 -27.47
C PHE A 685 -5.12 3.41 -28.30
N VAL A 686 -4.81 2.22 -28.79
CA VAL A 686 -3.62 1.96 -29.61
C VAL A 686 -3.70 2.76 -30.93
N ALA A 687 -4.86 2.78 -31.58
CA ALA A 687 -5.07 3.55 -32.80
C ALA A 687 -4.87 5.07 -32.57
N MET A 688 -5.42 5.63 -31.50
CA MET A 688 -5.29 7.05 -31.16
C MET A 688 -3.83 7.48 -30.90
N ASN A 689 -2.99 6.58 -30.36
CA ASN A 689 -1.58 6.88 -30.06
C ASN A 689 -0.62 6.55 -31.20
N GLN A 690 -1.07 5.91 -32.29
CA GLN A 690 -0.26 5.68 -33.50
C GLN A 690 -0.36 6.80 -34.53
N GLU A 691 -1.38 7.66 -34.42
CA GLU A 691 -1.62 8.81 -35.31
C GLU A 691 -0.97 10.12 -34.80
N GLY A 692 -0.32 10.15 -33.64
CA GLY A 692 0.39 11.27 -33.02
C GLY A 692 1.87 11.00 -32.87
#